data_599b86d359aee6c7b7e6cc8bec245db4
#
_entry.id   599b86d359aee6c7b7e6cc8bec245db4
#
_cell.length_a   1.000
_cell.length_b   1.000
_cell.length_c   1.000
_cell.angle_alpha   90.00
_cell.angle_beta   90.00
_cell.angle_gamma   90.00
#
_symmetry.space_group_name_H-M   'P 1'
#
loop_
_entity.id
_entity.type
_entity.pdbx_description
1 polymer ?
#
loop_
_entity_poly.entity_id
_entity_poly.type
_entity_poly.pdbx_seq_one_letter_code
_entity_poly.pdbx_strand_id
1 'polypeptide(L)'
;MPLELIKQRAAKALAEALEAEFGHRLDEVVLEVPPQRELGDLAWPGALPLAKELKTAPREIAQKINEAAEWPQEIVRVEIAGPGFLNLFLDRNQVLAGLLAGGSEDEVSAGAKTIVEHTAINPNKAAHIGHLRNSVLGDILGRCLRSLGAEVEIQNYIDDTGVQVADVVVGVLYLPETELAKCLDIEPCRRDELIEKVAARLPEAGIPPASTTDFDDLCWEIYPRVTSRYPEDEAFAARRAEVLHHIEAGAGGLGLDEALQLLHGNVVAGEEFNGRAVAGLAEAVADGNVRCHTATMARLGITYDLLTHESDILHLGFWQRAFEILREAQAIRLEDEGKNVGCWVMSLEESPEFADMDDPDKILVRSNGTVTYTGKDIAYQLWKLGLLVDPDGSRHDFGYRTFASWEQAGSAEPVTYGSGSRVLARTTCDTKESVPGEAFGDGRSVYNVIDVRQAYPQKVVKEAVRVLGYPEAADNSVHFSYEMVALTPAAVREIERRTEVSFGLDEETMSKTYIEMSGRKGIGVKADEFLDVLTDAAEDAIVERLGGSGAPADIAGRAQAIAVGALRYLMARQSRNRVLAFDFDEALSFEGDTGPYLQYSAVRAGKIFAKLAERRGEGRLADDEIEALGGAEIGDDLWELILQCARRREVVAQSINNLEVSLLAQHVHELAQLFHSLYHAHPVVPEEDVDKRRLRRAVFTLFNSEMKILLEQLLGIPIPEEM
;
A
#
# COMPACT_ATOMS: atom_id res chain seq x y z
N MET A 1 -2.24 27.90 -7.10
CA MET A 1 -1.27 27.82 -5.97
C MET A 1 -1.91 27.04 -4.83
N PRO A 2 -1.30 25.98 -4.29
CA PRO A 2 -1.86 25.21 -3.19
C PRO A 2 -2.11 26.08 -1.95
N LEU A 3 -3.19 25.84 -1.22
CA LEU A 3 -3.53 26.54 0.03
C LEU A 3 -2.37 26.46 1.05
N GLU A 4 -1.64 25.36 1.04
CA GLU A 4 -0.48 25.15 1.89
C GLU A 4 0.63 26.19 1.67
N LEU A 5 0.90 26.56 0.43
CA LEU A 5 1.89 27.61 0.14
C LEU A 5 1.43 28.99 0.64
N ILE A 6 0.13 29.28 0.57
CA ILE A 6 -0.44 30.50 1.17
C ILE A 6 -0.26 30.49 2.68
N LYS A 7 -0.58 29.35 3.33
CA LYS A 7 -0.36 29.15 4.77
C LYS A 7 1.12 29.36 5.16
N GLN A 8 2.05 28.75 4.43
CA GLN A 8 3.48 28.88 4.71
C GLN A 8 3.97 30.33 4.58
N ARG A 9 3.54 31.04 3.53
CA ARG A 9 3.91 32.46 3.37
C ARG A 9 3.29 33.36 4.43
N ALA A 10 2.05 33.10 4.82
CA ALA A 10 1.39 33.81 5.90
C ALA A 10 2.06 33.52 7.27
N ALA A 11 2.40 32.27 7.53
CA ALA A 11 3.13 31.86 8.74
C ALA A 11 4.51 32.53 8.82
N LYS A 12 5.21 32.62 7.68
CA LYS A 12 6.49 33.34 7.60
C LYS A 12 6.34 34.83 7.90
N ALA A 13 5.35 35.51 7.30
CA ALA A 13 5.07 36.92 7.59
C ALA A 13 4.75 37.16 9.05
N LEU A 14 3.97 36.26 9.69
CA LEU A 14 3.70 36.29 11.12
C LEU A 14 4.96 36.13 11.97
N ALA A 15 5.81 35.16 11.64
CA ALA A 15 7.05 34.92 12.39
C ALA A 15 8.02 36.10 12.29
N GLU A 16 8.18 36.66 11.09
CA GLU A 16 9.04 37.85 10.88
C GLU A 16 8.52 39.09 11.62
N ALA A 17 7.21 39.33 11.61
CA ALA A 17 6.59 40.42 12.36
C ALA A 17 6.73 40.24 13.89
N LEU A 18 6.60 38.99 14.38
CA LEU A 18 6.78 38.68 15.80
C LEU A 18 8.23 38.89 16.23
N GLU A 19 9.20 38.47 15.43
CA GLU A 19 10.62 38.69 15.71
C GLU A 19 10.98 40.18 15.68
N ALA A 20 10.45 40.91 14.71
CA ALA A 20 10.69 42.35 14.59
C ALA A 20 10.12 43.17 15.76
N GLU A 21 8.88 42.90 16.19
CA GLU A 21 8.17 43.68 17.20
C GLU A 21 8.51 43.29 18.65
N PHE A 22 8.81 42.00 18.87
CA PHE A 22 8.99 41.46 20.22
C PHE A 22 10.35 40.80 20.46
N GLY A 23 11.19 40.65 19.42
CA GLY A 23 12.45 39.91 19.51
C GLY A 23 12.25 38.44 19.85
N HIS A 24 11.05 37.91 19.62
CA HIS A 24 10.65 36.55 19.96
C HIS A 24 10.53 35.70 18.69
N ARG A 25 11.23 34.59 18.70
CA ARG A 25 11.24 33.64 17.56
C ARG A 25 10.43 32.40 17.91
N LEU A 26 9.52 32.01 17.04
CA LEU A 26 8.81 30.73 17.11
C LEU A 26 9.49 29.72 16.22
N ASP A 27 9.60 28.49 16.70
CA ASP A 27 10.09 27.36 15.89
C ASP A 27 9.08 27.02 14.77
N GLU A 28 7.78 27.16 15.05
CA GLU A 28 6.71 26.89 14.11
C GLU A 28 5.52 27.83 14.35
N VAL A 29 4.92 28.32 13.27
CA VAL A 29 3.68 29.09 13.26
C VAL A 29 2.58 28.26 12.60
N VAL A 30 1.62 27.84 13.40
CA VAL A 30 0.47 27.05 12.93
C VAL A 30 -0.73 27.94 12.66
N LEU A 31 -1.26 27.86 11.43
CA LEU A 31 -2.51 28.49 11.03
C LEU A 31 -3.62 27.44 11.01
N GLU A 32 -4.72 27.74 11.69
CA GLU A 32 -5.89 26.87 11.80
C GLU A 32 -6.98 27.32 10.85
N VAL A 33 -7.91 26.41 10.52
CA VAL A 33 -9.14 26.74 9.81
C VAL A 33 -10.22 27.03 10.84
N PRO A 34 -10.80 28.25 10.87
CA PRO A 34 -11.87 28.58 11.81
C PRO A 34 -13.09 27.70 11.61
N PRO A 35 -13.87 27.40 12.68
CA PRO A 35 -15.08 26.57 12.58
C PRO A 35 -16.24 27.23 11.83
N GLN A 36 -16.21 28.54 11.64
CA GLN A 36 -17.22 29.34 10.95
C GLN A 36 -16.54 30.29 9.96
N ARG A 37 -17.08 30.40 8.75
CA ARG A 37 -16.48 31.23 7.68
C ARG A 37 -16.51 32.72 7.97
N GLU A 38 -17.43 33.18 8.76
CA GLU A 38 -17.49 34.59 9.22
C GLU A 38 -16.24 34.97 10.05
N LEU A 39 -15.55 33.98 10.60
CA LEU A 39 -14.31 34.15 11.35
C LEU A 39 -13.05 34.11 10.49
N GLY A 40 -13.21 34.06 9.15
CA GLY A 40 -12.10 34.01 8.22
C GLY A 40 -11.85 32.64 7.58
N ASP A 41 -10.93 32.60 6.65
CA ASP A 41 -10.50 31.35 5.95
C ASP A 41 -9.38 30.63 6.69
N LEU A 42 -8.51 31.43 7.37
CA LEU A 42 -7.44 30.97 8.24
C LEU A 42 -7.44 31.78 9.53
N ALA A 43 -6.95 31.23 10.63
CA ALA A 43 -6.81 31.94 11.90
C ALA A 43 -5.48 31.61 12.57
N TRP A 44 -4.89 32.59 13.24
CA TRP A 44 -3.76 32.41 14.12
C TRP A 44 -4.14 32.66 15.57
N PRO A 45 -4.13 31.64 16.44
CA PRO A 45 -4.44 31.77 17.86
C PRO A 45 -3.23 32.14 18.72
N GLY A 46 -2.02 32.23 18.12
CA GLY A 46 -0.75 32.26 18.83
C GLY A 46 -0.51 33.47 19.75
N ALA A 47 -1.25 34.59 19.60
CA ALA A 47 -1.14 35.71 20.54
C ALA A 47 -1.54 35.35 21.99
N LEU A 48 -2.46 34.38 22.17
CA LEU A 48 -2.95 33.93 23.46
C LEU A 48 -1.86 33.24 24.32
N PRO A 49 -1.19 32.19 23.86
CA PRO A 49 -0.12 31.54 24.62
C PRO A 49 1.08 32.45 24.84
N LEU A 50 1.38 33.33 23.91
CA LEU A 50 2.52 34.26 23.99
C LEU A 50 2.32 35.42 25.00
N ALA A 51 1.09 35.74 25.37
CA ALA A 51 0.77 36.90 26.22
C ALA A 51 1.48 36.87 27.58
N LYS A 52 1.62 35.70 28.19
CA LYS A 52 2.30 35.53 29.48
C LYS A 52 3.81 35.72 29.36
N GLU A 53 4.38 35.23 28.29
CA GLU A 53 5.82 35.30 28.03
C GLU A 53 6.25 36.70 27.63
N LEU A 54 5.52 37.32 26.73
CA LEU A 54 5.79 38.68 26.24
C LEU A 54 5.29 39.76 27.21
N LYS A 55 4.59 39.39 28.30
CA LYS A 55 3.98 40.29 29.26
C LYS A 55 3.14 41.40 28.63
N THR A 56 2.47 41.07 27.53
CA THR A 56 1.68 42.01 26.72
C THR A 56 0.28 41.39 26.51
N ALA A 57 -0.76 42.20 26.45
CA ALA A 57 -2.12 41.72 26.23
C ALA A 57 -2.22 41.01 24.84
N PRO A 58 -2.91 39.86 24.74
CA PRO A 58 -2.96 39.13 23.48
C PRO A 58 -3.46 39.97 22.30
N ARG A 59 -4.43 40.81 22.54
CA ARG A 59 -5.00 41.69 21.50
C ARG A 59 -3.99 42.77 21.04
N GLU A 60 -3.13 43.26 21.94
CA GLU A 60 -2.05 44.18 21.60
C GLU A 60 -0.95 43.50 20.81
N ILE A 61 -0.64 42.22 21.16
CA ILE A 61 0.30 41.41 20.40
C ILE A 61 -0.24 41.22 18.96
N ALA A 62 -1.49 40.77 18.81
CA ALA A 62 -2.13 40.61 17.53
C ALA A 62 -2.15 41.90 16.70
N GLN A 63 -2.39 43.05 17.34
CA GLN A 63 -2.43 44.32 16.63
C GLN A 63 -1.04 44.71 16.10
N LYS A 64 0.00 44.65 16.91
CA LYS A 64 1.37 44.96 16.48
C LYS A 64 1.87 44.04 15.37
N ILE A 65 1.58 42.73 15.49
CA ILE A 65 1.92 41.77 14.45
C ILE A 65 1.18 42.09 13.14
N ASN A 66 -0.13 42.39 13.21
CA ASN A 66 -0.89 42.71 12.01
C ASN A 66 -0.39 44.01 11.32
N GLU A 67 0.07 45.01 12.09
CA GLU A 67 0.61 46.26 11.57
C GLU A 67 2.01 46.09 10.97
N ALA A 68 2.81 45.12 11.45
CA ALA A 68 4.18 44.86 11.00
C ALA A 68 4.30 43.78 9.92
N ALA A 69 3.32 42.89 9.83
CA ALA A 69 3.37 41.77 8.90
C ALA A 69 3.20 42.19 7.44
N GLU A 70 4.10 41.73 6.57
CA GLU A 70 3.97 41.85 5.10
C GLU A 70 3.15 40.68 4.58
N TRP A 71 1.81 40.85 4.62
CA TRP A 71 0.89 39.78 4.22
C TRP A 71 1.03 39.41 2.74
N PRO A 72 0.95 38.11 2.41
CA PRO A 72 0.83 37.67 1.01
C PRO A 72 -0.35 38.36 0.30
N GLN A 73 -0.21 38.63 -0.99
CA GLN A 73 -1.23 39.33 -1.78
C GLN A 73 -2.59 38.59 -1.86
N GLU A 74 -2.59 37.31 -1.58
CA GLU A 74 -3.80 36.49 -1.52
C GLU A 74 -4.60 36.72 -0.22
N ILE A 75 -4.04 37.40 0.77
CA ILE A 75 -4.74 37.80 2.01
C ILE A 75 -5.24 39.22 1.82
N VAL A 76 -6.53 39.36 1.60
CA VAL A 76 -7.16 40.67 1.32
C VAL A 76 -7.60 41.41 2.57
N ARG A 77 -7.75 40.73 3.70
CA ARG A 77 -8.20 41.31 4.95
C ARG A 77 -7.74 40.49 6.13
N VAL A 78 -7.34 41.18 7.21
CA VAL A 78 -7.00 40.58 8.51
C VAL A 78 -7.84 41.24 9.58
N GLU A 79 -8.49 40.46 10.44
CA GLU A 79 -9.30 40.95 11.53
C GLU A 79 -8.80 40.39 12.86
N ILE A 80 -8.80 41.27 13.89
CA ILE A 80 -8.47 40.86 15.25
C ILE A 80 -9.77 40.53 15.99
N ALA A 81 -10.00 39.25 16.24
CA ALA A 81 -11.20 38.76 16.88
C ALA A 81 -10.96 38.27 18.33
N GLY A 82 -12.02 38.33 19.13
CA GLY A 82 -12.02 37.81 20.48
C GLY A 82 -10.83 38.34 21.33
N PRO A 83 -10.13 37.46 22.06
CA PRO A 83 -9.01 37.87 22.94
C PRO A 83 -7.70 38.13 22.20
N GLY A 84 -7.61 37.94 20.86
CA GLY A 84 -6.39 38.20 20.10
C GLY A 84 -6.14 37.17 18.96
N PHE A 85 -7.20 36.61 18.40
CA PHE A 85 -7.07 35.83 17.17
C PHE A 85 -6.81 36.76 15.99
N LEU A 86 -5.89 36.41 15.13
CA LEU A 86 -5.77 36.99 13.78
C LEU A 86 -6.51 36.14 12.78
N ASN A 87 -7.64 36.66 12.30
CA ASN A 87 -8.48 36.02 11.29
C ASN A 87 -8.11 36.55 9.91
N LEU A 88 -7.73 35.66 9.00
CA LEU A 88 -7.22 35.99 7.67
C LEU A 88 -8.28 35.63 6.64
N PHE A 89 -8.59 36.55 5.74
CA PHE A 89 -9.54 36.37 4.65
C PHE A 89 -8.79 36.36 3.32
N LEU A 90 -9.04 35.34 2.51
CA LEU A 90 -8.36 35.11 1.23
C LEU A 90 -9.09 35.78 0.08
N ASP A 91 -8.33 36.17 -0.96
CA ASP A 91 -8.91 36.51 -2.25
C ASP A 91 -9.42 35.23 -2.95
N ARG A 92 -10.72 35.03 -2.89
CA ARG A 92 -11.37 33.81 -3.41
C ARG A 92 -11.11 33.59 -4.91
N ASN A 93 -11.05 34.68 -5.68
CA ASN A 93 -10.81 34.59 -7.11
C ASN A 93 -9.34 34.25 -7.42
N GLN A 94 -8.39 34.86 -6.73
CA GLN A 94 -6.97 34.55 -6.89
C GLN A 94 -6.66 33.11 -6.49
N VAL A 95 -7.25 32.62 -5.39
CA VAL A 95 -7.08 31.22 -4.95
C VAL A 95 -7.65 30.26 -5.99
N LEU A 96 -8.89 30.50 -6.47
CA LEU A 96 -9.51 29.65 -7.50
C LEU A 96 -8.69 29.64 -8.80
N ALA A 97 -8.27 30.81 -9.30
CA ALA A 97 -7.45 30.92 -10.50
C ALA A 97 -6.09 30.18 -10.31
N GLY A 98 -5.46 30.38 -9.16
CA GLY A 98 -4.19 29.70 -8.84
C GLY A 98 -4.30 28.18 -8.75
N LEU A 99 -5.43 27.64 -8.25
CA LEU A 99 -5.69 26.20 -8.21
C LEU A 99 -5.95 25.63 -9.61
N LEU A 100 -6.71 26.36 -10.46
CA LEU A 100 -7.00 25.94 -11.83
C LEU A 100 -5.78 25.98 -12.74
N ALA A 101 -4.89 26.97 -12.54
CA ALA A 101 -3.65 27.08 -13.31
C ALA A 101 -2.64 25.94 -13.01
N GLY A 102 -2.98 25.04 -12.05
CA GLY A 102 -2.07 23.98 -11.65
C GLY A 102 -0.77 24.60 -11.14
N GLY A 103 -0.81 25.25 -9.97
CA GLY A 103 0.42 25.78 -9.34
C GLY A 103 1.45 24.67 -9.29
N SER A 104 2.63 24.91 -9.85
CA SER A 104 3.67 23.95 -10.13
C SER A 104 3.89 23.00 -8.94
N GLU A 105 3.60 21.72 -9.15
CA GLU A 105 4.07 20.63 -8.28
C GLU A 105 5.62 20.59 -8.29
N ASP A 106 6.23 21.38 -9.18
CA ASP A 106 7.66 21.39 -9.52
C ASP A 106 8.60 22.01 -8.47
N GLU A 107 8.09 22.63 -7.41
CA GLU A 107 8.94 23.15 -6.33
C GLU A 107 9.08 22.18 -5.14
N VAL A 108 8.58 20.96 -5.25
CA VAL A 108 8.88 19.93 -4.24
C VAL A 108 10.30 19.45 -4.53
N SER A 109 11.26 19.95 -3.78
CA SER A 109 12.61 19.38 -3.71
C SER A 109 12.49 17.86 -3.67
N ALA A 110 13.22 17.15 -4.55
CA ALA A 110 13.25 15.70 -4.54
C ALA A 110 13.48 15.23 -3.10
N GLY A 111 12.45 14.63 -2.52
CA GLY A 111 12.45 14.16 -1.14
C GLY A 111 13.49 13.04 -0.98
N ALA A 112 13.86 12.78 0.26
CA ALA A 112 14.72 11.65 0.56
C ALA A 112 14.04 10.33 0.12
N LYS A 113 14.86 9.37 -0.32
CA LYS A 113 14.38 8.06 -0.74
C LYS A 113 13.64 7.36 0.41
N THR A 114 12.46 6.87 0.12
CA THR A 114 11.61 6.14 1.05
C THR A 114 11.28 4.76 0.50
N ILE A 115 11.46 3.74 1.32
CA ILE A 115 11.11 2.36 0.96
C ILE A 115 9.77 2.02 1.58
N VAL A 116 8.86 1.46 0.80
CA VAL A 116 7.61 0.87 1.26
C VAL A 116 7.60 -0.60 0.92
N GLU A 117 7.72 -1.45 1.93
CA GLU A 117 7.59 -2.89 1.79
C GLU A 117 6.17 -3.33 2.12
N HIS A 118 5.53 -4.02 1.18
CA HIS A 118 4.19 -4.53 1.38
C HIS A 118 3.93 -5.82 0.59
N THR A 119 2.76 -6.39 0.75
CA THR A 119 2.29 -7.64 0.15
C THR A 119 2.89 -8.86 0.85
N ALA A 120 4.17 -9.18 0.71
CA ALA A 120 4.90 -10.23 1.42
C ALA A 120 4.10 -11.54 1.56
N ILE A 121 3.57 -12.04 0.43
CA ILE A 121 2.79 -13.30 0.37
C ILE A 121 3.77 -14.45 0.27
N ASN A 122 3.63 -15.47 1.15
CA ASN A 122 4.42 -16.68 1.04
C ASN A 122 4.15 -17.39 -0.30
N PRO A 123 5.20 -17.70 -1.10
CA PRO A 123 5.05 -18.17 -2.46
C PRO A 123 4.76 -19.68 -2.53
N ASN A 124 3.68 -20.11 -1.87
CA ASN A 124 3.32 -21.52 -1.71
C ASN A 124 1.92 -21.87 -2.22
N LYS A 125 1.08 -20.89 -2.51
CA LYS A 125 -0.30 -21.07 -3.00
C LYS A 125 -0.92 -19.74 -3.35
N ALA A 126 -2.12 -19.72 -3.92
CA ALA A 126 -2.88 -18.54 -4.28
C ALA A 126 -2.97 -17.50 -3.15
N ALA A 127 -2.92 -16.23 -3.50
CA ALA A 127 -3.24 -15.13 -2.60
C ALA A 127 -4.67 -15.28 -2.05
N HIS A 128 -4.92 -14.76 -0.86
CA HIS A 128 -6.26 -14.74 -0.27
C HIS A 128 -6.67 -13.30 0.10
N ILE A 129 -7.96 -13.11 0.40
CA ILE A 129 -8.53 -11.77 0.69
C ILE A 129 -7.76 -10.98 1.75
N GLY A 130 -7.15 -11.63 2.73
CA GLY A 130 -6.34 -10.97 3.76
C GLY A 130 -5.11 -10.25 3.18
N HIS A 131 -4.52 -10.79 2.11
CA HIS A 131 -3.38 -10.16 1.43
C HIS A 131 -3.79 -8.90 0.66
N LEU A 132 -5.05 -8.84 0.17
CA LEU A 132 -5.54 -7.68 -0.56
C LEU A 132 -5.52 -6.41 0.29
N ARG A 133 -5.82 -6.50 1.61
CA ARG A 133 -5.76 -5.35 2.51
C ARG A 133 -4.34 -4.81 2.66
N ASN A 134 -3.38 -5.70 2.89
CA ASN A 134 -1.98 -5.34 2.96
C ASN A 134 -1.55 -4.58 1.71
N SER A 135 -1.79 -5.19 0.55
CA SER A 135 -1.35 -4.68 -0.74
C SER A 135 -2.01 -3.33 -1.09
N VAL A 136 -3.31 -3.17 -0.83
CA VAL A 136 -4.03 -1.91 -1.07
C VAL A 136 -3.53 -0.80 -0.15
N LEU A 137 -3.37 -1.06 1.15
CA LEU A 137 -2.89 -0.05 2.11
C LEU A 137 -1.46 0.37 1.79
N GLY A 138 -0.58 -0.59 1.44
CA GLY A 138 0.81 -0.30 1.06
C GLY A 138 0.91 0.50 -0.24
N ASP A 139 0.13 0.15 -1.25
CA ASP A 139 0.07 0.89 -2.51
C ASP A 139 -0.43 2.33 -2.31
N ILE A 140 -1.51 2.54 -1.54
CA ILE A 140 -2.00 3.89 -1.23
C ILE A 140 -0.96 4.70 -0.47
N LEU A 141 -0.29 4.10 0.52
CA LEU A 141 0.80 4.75 1.25
C LEU A 141 1.92 5.21 0.31
N GLY A 142 2.37 4.33 -0.58
CA GLY A 142 3.39 4.65 -1.59
C GLY A 142 2.97 5.79 -2.52
N ARG A 143 1.72 5.78 -2.99
CA ARG A 143 1.13 6.85 -3.82
C ARG A 143 1.07 8.18 -3.07
N CYS A 144 0.65 8.17 -1.81
CA CYS A 144 0.60 9.35 -0.96
C CYS A 144 2.00 9.95 -0.72
N LEU A 145 3.00 9.12 -0.42
CA LEU A 145 4.38 9.56 -0.25
C LEU A 145 4.95 10.21 -1.53
N ARG A 146 4.72 9.58 -2.70
CA ARG A 146 5.11 10.15 -4.00
C ARG A 146 4.45 11.50 -4.26
N SER A 147 3.17 11.65 -3.92
CA SER A 147 2.43 12.91 -4.12
C SER A 147 2.95 14.06 -3.24
N LEU A 148 3.66 13.75 -2.16
CA LEU A 148 4.38 14.72 -1.34
C LEU A 148 5.81 14.98 -1.82
N GLY A 149 6.26 14.30 -2.88
CA GLY A 149 7.56 14.48 -3.50
C GLY A 149 8.66 13.53 -3.02
N ALA A 150 8.32 12.51 -2.23
CA ALA A 150 9.29 11.47 -1.88
C ALA A 150 9.68 10.63 -3.11
N GLU A 151 10.96 10.28 -3.21
CA GLU A 151 11.40 9.19 -4.09
C GLU A 151 11.01 7.88 -3.41
N VAL A 152 10.04 7.15 -3.99
CA VAL A 152 9.50 5.95 -3.35
C VAL A 152 9.88 4.69 -4.11
N GLU A 153 10.49 3.75 -3.40
CA GLU A 153 10.78 2.39 -3.85
C GLU A 153 9.79 1.42 -3.20
N ILE A 154 9.06 0.66 -4.01
CA ILE A 154 8.11 -0.35 -3.55
C ILE A 154 8.77 -1.72 -3.58
N GLN A 155 8.86 -2.36 -2.42
CA GLN A 155 9.44 -3.70 -2.28
C GLN A 155 8.37 -4.73 -1.90
N ASN A 156 8.57 -5.97 -2.38
CA ASN A 156 7.80 -7.12 -1.96
C ASN A 156 8.78 -8.23 -1.53
N TYR A 157 8.75 -8.59 -0.26
CA TYR A 157 9.59 -9.63 0.33
C TYR A 157 9.03 -11.02 0.01
N ILE A 158 9.88 -11.90 -0.48
CA ILE A 158 9.54 -13.25 -0.93
C ILE A 158 10.24 -14.27 -0.03
N ASP A 159 9.48 -14.91 0.87
CA ASP A 159 9.93 -16.02 1.73
C ASP A 159 9.96 -17.33 0.94
N ASP A 160 10.93 -17.45 0.03
CA ASP A 160 11.12 -18.61 -0.85
C ASP A 160 11.89 -19.77 -0.18
N THR A 161 12.41 -19.55 1.03
CA THR A 161 13.09 -20.57 1.85
C THR A 161 12.25 -21.09 3.01
N GLY A 162 11.00 -20.61 3.13
CA GLY A 162 10.11 -20.95 4.24
C GLY A 162 9.55 -22.35 4.18
N VAL A 163 9.12 -22.82 5.37
CA VAL A 163 8.48 -24.14 5.53
C VAL A 163 7.26 -24.35 4.65
N GLN A 164 6.60 -23.26 4.22
CA GLN A 164 5.39 -23.35 3.40
C GLN A 164 5.70 -23.74 1.95
N VAL A 165 6.81 -23.29 1.39
CA VAL A 165 7.29 -23.73 0.07
C VAL A 165 7.71 -25.20 0.16
N ALA A 166 8.45 -25.56 1.22
CA ALA A 166 8.83 -26.95 1.46
C ALA A 166 7.60 -27.89 1.51
N ASP A 167 6.48 -27.45 2.10
CA ASP A 167 5.25 -28.26 2.15
C ASP A 167 4.68 -28.56 0.77
N VAL A 168 4.70 -27.60 -0.14
CA VAL A 168 4.25 -27.83 -1.53
C VAL A 168 5.19 -28.78 -2.25
N VAL A 169 6.50 -28.61 -2.11
CA VAL A 169 7.50 -29.52 -2.70
C VAL A 169 7.37 -30.94 -2.14
N VAL A 170 7.15 -31.09 -0.82
CA VAL A 170 6.81 -32.38 -0.22
C VAL A 170 5.57 -32.99 -0.87
N GLY A 171 4.57 -32.18 -1.16
CA GLY A 171 3.36 -32.62 -1.86
C GLY A 171 3.65 -33.16 -3.25
N VAL A 172 4.43 -32.44 -4.04
CA VAL A 172 4.80 -32.86 -5.40
C VAL A 172 5.63 -34.15 -5.38
N LEU A 173 6.56 -34.26 -4.44
CA LEU A 173 7.52 -35.39 -4.41
C LEU A 173 6.99 -36.63 -3.67
N TYR A 174 6.14 -36.48 -2.65
CA TYR A 174 5.84 -37.57 -1.72
C TYR A 174 4.35 -37.84 -1.44
N LEU A 175 3.38 -36.98 -1.85
CA LEU A 175 1.96 -37.31 -1.78
C LEU A 175 1.68 -38.61 -2.57
N PRO A 176 0.77 -39.48 -2.14
CA PRO A 176 0.34 -40.60 -2.96
C PRO A 176 -0.02 -40.16 -4.37
N GLU A 177 0.37 -40.94 -5.40
CA GLU A 177 0.14 -40.59 -6.80
C GLU A 177 -1.33 -40.33 -7.11
N THR A 178 -2.21 -41.12 -6.47
CA THR A 178 -3.66 -40.94 -6.60
C THR A 178 -4.17 -39.62 -6.02
N GLU A 179 -3.49 -39.04 -5.03
CA GLU A 179 -3.87 -37.77 -4.43
C GLU A 179 -3.32 -36.57 -5.23
N LEU A 180 -2.06 -36.64 -5.66
CA LEU A 180 -1.50 -35.61 -6.50
C LEU A 180 -2.20 -35.56 -7.88
N ALA A 181 -2.56 -36.70 -8.42
CA ALA A 181 -3.36 -36.79 -9.66
C ALA A 181 -4.74 -36.12 -9.51
N LYS A 182 -5.39 -36.25 -8.33
CA LYS A 182 -6.63 -35.53 -8.04
C LYS A 182 -6.42 -34.00 -8.00
N CYS A 183 -5.33 -33.51 -7.44
CA CYS A 183 -5.02 -32.08 -7.48
C CYS A 183 -4.83 -31.56 -8.91
N LEU A 184 -4.33 -32.41 -9.80
CA LEU A 184 -4.12 -32.11 -11.22
C LEU A 184 -5.35 -32.32 -12.08
N ASP A 185 -6.42 -32.89 -11.52
CA ASP A 185 -7.63 -33.34 -12.25
C ASP A 185 -7.33 -34.30 -13.40
N ILE A 186 -6.51 -35.33 -13.15
CA ILE A 186 -6.09 -36.34 -14.11
C ILE A 186 -6.18 -37.75 -13.54
N GLU A 187 -6.11 -38.76 -14.41
CA GLU A 187 -5.93 -40.14 -13.98
C GLU A 187 -4.54 -40.35 -13.35
N PRO A 188 -4.44 -41.20 -12.31
CA PRO A 188 -3.16 -41.49 -11.66
C PRO A 188 -2.13 -42.07 -12.69
N CYS A 189 -0.92 -41.51 -12.65
CA CYS A 189 0.21 -41.93 -13.45
C CYS A 189 1.48 -41.99 -12.59
N ARG A 190 2.63 -42.32 -13.20
CA ARG A 190 3.88 -42.48 -12.51
C ARG A 190 4.34 -41.14 -11.89
N ARG A 191 5.14 -41.20 -10.82
CA ARG A 191 5.64 -40.03 -10.11
C ARG A 191 6.38 -39.03 -11.01
N ASP A 192 7.26 -39.49 -11.88
CA ASP A 192 7.98 -38.66 -12.82
C ASP A 192 7.07 -37.89 -13.78
N GLU A 193 6.04 -38.59 -14.30
CA GLU A 193 5.03 -37.96 -15.16
C GLU A 193 4.18 -36.93 -14.39
N LEU A 194 3.88 -37.16 -13.11
CA LEU A 194 3.17 -36.20 -12.27
C LEU A 194 4.01 -34.94 -12.01
N ILE A 195 5.31 -35.11 -11.73
CA ILE A 195 6.25 -33.98 -11.55
C ILE A 195 6.30 -33.13 -12.83
N GLU A 196 6.42 -33.76 -14.01
CA GLU A 196 6.39 -33.05 -15.30
C GLU A 196 5.07 -32.31 -15.53
N LYS A 197 3.93 -32.90 -15.15
CA LYS A 197 2.61 -32.26 -15.28
C LYS A 197 2.45 -31.05 -14.31
N VAL A 198 3.00 -31.11 -13.12
CA VAL A 198 3.06 -29.96 -12.20
C VAL A 198 3.94 -28.87 -12.80
N ALA A 199 5.13 -29.22 -13.31
CA ALA A 199 6.02 -28.27 -13.96
C ALA A 199 5.41 -27.62 -15.20
N ALA A 200 4.62 -28.35 -15.96
CA ALA A 200 3.90 -27.83 -17.14
C ALA A 200 2.80 -26.80 -16.81
N ARG A 201 2.39 -26.67 -15.53
CA ARG A 201 1.46 -25.64 -15.06
C ARG A 201 2.18 -24.34 -14.63
N LEU A 202 3.52 -24.37 -14.54
CA LEU A 202 4.30 -23.16 -14.17
C LEU A 202 4.08 -22.05 -15.21
N PRO A 203 3.89 -20.81 -14.77
CA PRO A 203 3.79 -19.66 -15.66
C PRO A 203 5.06 -19.47 -16.47
N GLU A 204 4.93 -19.00 -17.71
CA GLU A 204 6.07 -18.66 -18.54
C GLU A 204 6.92 -17.54 -17.92
N ALA A 205 8.24 -17.65 -18.05
CA ALA A 205 9.16 -16.62 -17.56
C ALA A 205 9.01 -15.32 -18.36
N GLY A 206 9.10 -14.17 -17.67
CA GLY A 206 9.15 -12.85 -18.30
C GLY A 206 7.82 -12.15 -18.52
N ILE A 207 6.70 -12.81 -18.35
CA ILE A 207 5.36 -12.23 -18.44
C ILE A 207 4.66 -12.50 -17.12
N PRO A 208 4.18 -11.47 -16.37
CA PRO A 208 3.20 -11.73 -15.33
C PRO A 208 2.05 -12.45 -16.04
N PRO A 209 1.59 -13.60 -15.56
CA PRO A 209 0.56 -14.33 -16.25
C PRO A 209 -0.67 -13.42 -16.41
N ALA A 210 -1.16 -13.28 -17.62
CA ALA A 210 -2.55 -12.91 -17.79
C ALA A 210 -3.32 -13.89 -16.93
N SER A 211 -4.27 -13.46 -16.13
CA SER A 211 -5.15 -14.14 -15.16
C SER A 211 -5.60 -15.61 -15.42
N THR A 212 -4.82 -16.40 -16.13
CA THR A 212 -5.20 -17.71 -16.69
C THR A 212 -4.33 -18.87 -16.21
N THR A 213 -3.34 -18.61 -15.35
CA THR A 213 -2.57 -19.71 -14.78
C THR A 213 -3.22 -20.16 -13.48
N ASP A 214 -3.47 -21.43 -13.41
CA ASP A 214 -4.00 -22.11 -12.24
C ASP A 214 -2.90 -22.75 -11.38
N PHE A 215 -1.66 -22.30 -11.53
CA PHE A 215 -0.53 -22.91 -10.80
C PHE A 215 -0.61 -22.69 -9.29
N ASP A 216 -0.94 -21.50 -8.86
CA ASP A 216 -1.13 -21.20 -7.44
C ASP A 216 -2.40 -21.83 -6.88
N ASP A 217 -3.42 -22.04 -7.72
CA ASP A 217 -4.59 -22.83 -7.41
C ASP A 217 -4.25 -24.32 -7.22
N LEU A 218 -3.40 -24.87 -8.08
CA LEU A 218 -2.86 -26.22 -7.89
C LEU A 218 -2.13 -26.34 -6.55
N CYS A 219 -1.29 -25.36 -6.23
CA CYS A 219 -0.58 -25.31 -4.95
C CYS A 219 -1.56 -25.17 -3.76
N TRP A 220 -2.68 -24.44 -3.94
CA TRP A 220 -3.75 -24.33 -2.95
C TRP A 220 -4.40 -25.68 -2.63
N GLU A 221 -4.54 -26.55 -3.61
CA GLU A 221 -5.05 -27.91 -3.43
C GLU A 221 -4.03 -28.87 -2.80
N ILE A 222 -2.74 -28.72 -3.11
CA ILE A 222 -1.66 -29.57 -2.57
C ILE A 222 -1.41 -29.27 -1.09
N TYR A 223 -1.27 -28.01 -0.72
CA TYR A 223 -0.81 -27.58 0.59
C TYR A 223 -1.61 -28.15 1.79
N PRO A 224 -2.95 -28.08 1.84
CA PRO A 224 -3.71 -28.62 2.97
C PRO A 224 -3.66 -30.15 3.01
N ARG A 225 -3.53 -30.86 1.89
CA ARG A 225 -3.41 -32.33 1.85
C ARG A 225 -2.09 -32.79 2.50
N VAL A 226 -1.04 -32.01 2.33
CA VAL A 226 0.27 -32.25 2.95
C VAL A 226 0.21 -31.95 4.42
N THR A 227 -0.23 -30.75 4.81
CA THR A 227 -0.21 -30.30 6.20
C THR A 227 -1.14 -31.10 7.11
N SER A 228 -2.26 -31.63 6.59
CA SER A 228 -3.17 -32.49 7.35
C SER A 228 -2.59 -33.89 7.64
N ARG A 229 -1.58 -34.35 6.89
CA ARG A 229 -0.95 -35.67 7.13
C ARG A 229 0.10 -35.66 8.22
N TYR A 230 0.78 -34.56 8.43
CA TYR A 230 1.89 -34.47 9.39
C TYR A 230 1.55 -34.98 10.82
N PRO A 231 0.37 -34.70 11.37
CA PRO A 231 0.00 -35.22 12.69
C PRO A 231 -0.20 -36.76 12.75
N GLU A 232 -0.47 -37.39 11.58
CA GLU A 232 -0.84 -38.78 11.48
C GLU A 232 0.31 -39.69 10.99
N ASP A 233 1.31 -39.11 10.30
CA ASP A 233 2.42 -39.81 9.66
C ASP A 233 3.76 -39.13 9.95
N GLU A 234 4.47 -39.66 10.98
CA GLU A 234 5.78 -39.13 11.42
C GLU A 234 6.84 -39.26 10.30
N ALA A 235 6.82 -40.34 9.51
CA ALA A 235 7.75 -40.53 8.43
C ALA A 235 7.53 -39.52 7.29
N PHE A 236 6.28 -39.20 7.02
CA PHE A 236 5.91 -38.15 6.06
C PHE A 236 6.32 -36.74 6.61
N ALA A 237 6.10 -36.51 7.90
CA ALA A 237 6.53 -35.26 8.55
C ALA A 237 8.05 -35.05 8.51
N ALA A 238 8.85 -36.13 8.58
CA ALA A 238 10.31 -36.05 8.48
C ALA A 238 10.76 -35.53 7.08
N ARG A 239 9.98 -35.76 6.02
CA ARG A 239 10.29 -35.25 4.67
C ARG A 239 10.30 -33.73 4.59
N ARG A 240 9.51 -33.04 5.43
CA ARG A 240 9.54 -31.58 5.52
C ARG A 240 10.92 -31.06 5.89
N ALA A 241 11.54 -31.63 6.92
CA ALA A 241 12.86 -31.21 7.39
C ALA A 241 13.96 -31.50 6.36
N GLU A 242 13.86 -32.63 5.64
CA GLU A 242 14.76 -33.00 4.56
C GLU A 242 14.66 -32.02 3.38
N VAL A 243 13.44 -31.75 2.90
CA VAL A 243 13.19 -30.81 1.78
C VAL A 243 13.63 -29.40 2.19
N LEU A 244 13.30 -28.94 3.39
CA LEU A 244 13.71 -27.63 3.89
C LEU A 244 15.24 -27.49 3.92
N HIS A 245 15.96 -28.53 4.39
CA HIS A 245 17.42 -28.53 4.35
C HIS A 245 17.99 -28.41 2.93
N HIS A 246 17.38 -29.07 1.95
CA HIS A 246 17.80 -28.91 0.54
C HIS A 246 17.51 -27.53 -0.01
N ILE A 247 16.36 -26.92 0.33
CA ILE A 247 16.01 -25.55 -0.08
C ILE A 247 17.04 -24.55 0.50
N GLU A 248 17.34 -24.67 1.79
CA GLU A 248 18.34 -23.80 2.45
C GLU A 248 19.76 -23.96 1.86
N ALA A 249 20.11 -25.16 1.39
CA ALA A 249 21.40 -25.42 0.72
C ALA A 249 21.45 -24.84 -0.70
N GLY A 250 20.30 -24.61 -1.33
CA GLY A 250 20.15 -24.03 -2.65
C GLY A 250 20.43 -24.97 -3.84
N ALA A 251 19.92 -24.59 -5.00
CA ALA A 251 20.10 -25.33 -6.25
C ALA A 251 21.51 -25.21 -6.84
N GLY A 252 22.30 -24.23 -6.40
CA GLY A 252 23.64 -23.99 -6.90
C GLY A 252 23.70 -23.69 -8.40
N GLY A 253 22.71 -22.92 -8.91
CA GLY A 253 22.58 -22.53 -10.31
C GLY A 253 21.98 -23.60 -11.23
N LEU A 254 21.40 -24.68 -10.66
CA LEU A 254 20.73 -25.71 -11.46
C LEU A 254 19.40 -25.17 -11.98
N GLY A 255 19.23 -25.15 -13.31
CA GLY A 255 17.96 -24.73 -13.93
C GLY A 255 16.85 -25.79 -13.78
N LEU A 256 15.59 -25.37 -13.97
CA LEU A 256 14.42 -26.25 -13.83
C LEU A 256 14.50 -27.50 -14.72
N ASP A 257 14.89 -27.38 -15.99
CA ASP A 257 14.98 -28.51 -16.90
C ASP A 257 15.98 -29.57 -16.42
N GLU A 258 17.12 -29.14 -15.91
CA GLU A 258 18.13 -30.04 -15.35
C GLU A 258 17.63 -30.65 -14.03
N ALA A 259 16.94 -29.89 -13.19
CA ALA A 259 16.32 -30.39 -11.97
C ALA A 259 15.30 -31.49 -12.28
N LEU A 260 14.41 -31.27 -13.25
CA LEU A 260 13.40 -32.24 -13.68
C LEU A 260 14.05 -33.52 -14.23
N GLN A 261 15.13 -33.42 -15.02
CA GLN A 261 15.88 -34.60 -15.52
C GLN A 261 16.48 -35.41 -14.37
N LEU A 262 17.03 -34.76 -13.35
CA LEU A 262 17.57 -35.46 -12.17
C LEU A 262 16.47 -36.12 -11.36
N LEU A 263 15.36 -35.44 -11.11
CA LEU A 263 14.19 -36.00 -10.40
C LEU A 263 13.61 -37.22 -11.16
N HIS A 264 13.48 -37.11 -12.47
CA HIS A 264 13.06 -38.24 -13.31
C HIS A 264 14.04 -39.43 -13.17
N GLY A 265 15.34 -39.16 -13.26
CA GLY A 265 16.37 -40.19 -13.05
C GLY A 265 16.25 -40.89 -11.71
N ASN A 266 16.05 -40.15 -10.64
CA ASN A 266 15.86 -40.71 -9.29
C ASN A 266 14.61 -41.61 -9.20
N VAL A 267 13.48 -41.19 -9.77
CA VAL A 267 12.25 -42.00 -9.80
C VAL A 267 12.49 -43.29 -10.56
N VAL A 268 13.12 -43.25 -11.74
CA VAL A 268 13.38 -44.43 -12.58
C VAL A 268 14.35 -45.41 -11.90
N ALA A 269 15.37 -44.87 -11.20
CA ALA A 269 16.35 -45.68 -10.47
C ALA A 269 15.80 -46.22 -9.13
N GLY A 270 14.71 -45.65 -8.61
CA GLY A 270 14.20 -45.95 -7.29
C GLY A 270 15.13 -45.44 -6.16
N GLU A 271 15.82 -44.35 -6.44
CA GLU A 271 16.75 -43.68 -5.49
C GLU A 271 16.09 -42.50 -4.80
N GLU A 272 16.71 -42.03 -3.69
CA GLU A 272 16.32 -40.78 -3.05
C GLU A 272 16.50 -39.60 -4.00
N PHE A 273 15.68 -38.55 -3.82
CA PHE A 273 15.76 -37.36 -4.67
C PHE A 273 17.07 -36.58 -4.46
N ASN A 274 17.66 -36.13 -5.54
CA ASN A 274 18.84 -35.30 -5.51
C ASN A 274 18.53 -33.93 -4.85
N GLY A 275 19.24 -33.56 -3.79
CA GLY A 275 18.95 -32.34 -3.02
C GLY A 275 19.01 -31.07 -3.83
N ARG A 276 19.93 -30.92 -4.79
CA ARG A 276 19.97 -29.74 -5.69
C ARG A 276 18.77 -29.70 -6.64
N ALA A 277 18.29 -30.86 -7.08
CA ALA A 277 17.10 -30.91 -7.93
C ALA A 277 15.82 -30.58 -7.12
N VAL A 278 15.76 -30.99 -5.85
CA VAL A 278 14.69 -30.60 -4.92
C VAL A 278 14.69 -29.07 -4.72
N ALA A 279 15.86 -28.45 -4.50
CA ALA A 279 15.99 -27.00 -4.38
C ALA A 279 15.59 -26.28 -5.68
N GLY A 280 16.01 -26.79 -6.85
CA GLY A 280 15.62 -26.20 -8.14
C GLY A 280 14.10 -26.28 -8.42
N LEU A 281 13.45 -27.37 -8.00
CA LEU A 281 11.99 -27.47 -8.04
C LEU A 281 11.33 -26.44 -7.07
N ALA A 282 11.88 -26.25 -5.89
CA ALA A 282 11.38 -25.30 -4.91
C ALA A 282 11.49 -23.85 -5.41
N GLU A 283 12.62 -23.48 -6.01
CA GLU A 283 12.80 -22.18 -6.67
C GLU A 283 11.73 -21.97 -7.76
N ALA A 284 11.48 -22.97 -8.59
CA ALA A 284 10.47 -22.89 -9.65
C ALA A 284 9.04 -22.78 -9.08
N VAL A 285 8.74 -23.50 -8.00
CA VAL A 285 7.44 -23.42 -7.30
C VAL A 285 7.25 -22.02 -6.71
N ALA A 286 8.26 -21.47 -6.07
CA ALA A 286 8.22 -20.11 -5.50
C ALA A 286 8.04 -19.06 -6.61
N ASP A 287 8.88 -19.05 -7.63
CA ASP A 287 8.79 -18.15 -8.78
C ASP A 287 7.43 -18.24 -9.49
N GLY A 288 6.89 -19.44 -9.66
CA GLY A 288 5.56 -19.67 -10.25
C GLY A 288 4.47 -18.98 -9.43
N ASN A 289 4.45 -19.18 -8.11
CA ASN A 289 3.48 -18.51 -7.22
C ASN A 289 3.65 -17.00 -7.22
N VAL A 290 4.90 -16.48 -7.19
CA VAL A 290 5.16 -15.02 -7.24
C VAL A 290 4.59 -14.42 -8.52
N ARG A 291 4.71 -15.11 -9.66
CA ARG A 291 4.11 -14.65 -10.93
C ARG A 291 2.59 -14.59 -10.84
N CYS A 292 1.93 -15.58 -10.27
CA CYS A 292 0.50 -15.56 -10.03
C CYS A 292 0.11 -14.42 -9.08
N HIS A 293 0.81 -14.24 -7.96
CA HIS A 293 0.56 -13.15 -7.02
C HIS A 293 0.71 -11.76 -7.66
N THR A 294 1.76 -11.56 -8.47
CA THR A 294 1.94 -10.27 -9.16
C THR A 294 0.84 -10.00 -10.18
N ALA A 295 0.33 -11.04 -10.85
CA ALA A 295 -0.82 -10.92 -11.76
C ALA A 295 -2.11 -10.56 -11.01
N THR A 296 -2.39 -11.22 -9.88
CA THR A 296 -3.53 -10.87 -9.00
C THR A 296 -3.44 -9.41 -8.54
N MET A 297 -2.27 -8.94 -8.12
CA MET A 297 -2.08 -7.55 -7.68
C MET A 297 -2.21 -6.56 -8.84
N ALA A 298 -1.77 -6.92 -10.06
CA ALA A 298 -1.95 -6.10 -11.25
C ALA A 298 -3.43 -5.85 -11.59
N ARG A 299 -4.34 -6.79 -11.31
CA ARG A 299 -5.79 -6.58 -11.43
C ARG A 299 -6.29 -5.41 -10.57
N LEU A 300 -5.60 -5.12 -9.47
CA LEU A 300 -5.88 -3.99 -8.59
C LEU A 300 -5.07 -2.73 -8.93
N GLY A 301 -4.24 -2.75 -9.97
CA GLY A 301 -3.34 -1.65 -10.32
C GLY A 301 -2.18 -1.47 -9.33
N ILE A 302 -1.78 -2.54 -8.64
CA ILE A 302 -0.67 -2.56 -7.67
C ILE A 302 0.58 -3.10 -8.36
N THR A 303 1.69 -2.37 -8.25
CA THR A 303 2.97 -2.66 -8.88
C THR A 303 4.12 -2.55 -7.88
N TYR A 304 5.26 -3.17 -8.20
CA TYR A 304 6.46 -3.19 -7.37
C TYR A 304 7.68 -2.74 -8.19
N ASP A 305 8.70 -2.26 -7.50
CA ASP A 305 10.01 -1.93 -8.08
C ASP A 305 10.98 -3.11 -7.88
N LEU A 306 10.92 -3.77 -6.71
CA LEU A 306 11.83 -4.87 -6.35
C LEU A 306 11.11 -6.04 -5.66
N LEU A 307 11.42 -7.26 -6.09
CA LEU A 307 11.16 -8.49 -5.37
C LEU A 307 12.44 -8.94 -4.65
N THR A 308 12.43 -8.96 -3.33
CA THR A 308 13.58 -9.40 -2.53
C THR A 308 13.39 -10.83 -2.07
N HIS A 309 14.22 -11.74 -2.54
CA HIS A 309 14.16 -13.16 -2.19
C HIS A 309 14.96 -13.44 -0.91
N GLU A 310 14.34 -14.15 0.06
CA GLU A 310 15.03 -14.55 1.29
C GLU A 310 16.24 -15.45 1.03
N SER A 311 16.16 -16.31 0.02
CA SER A 311 17.27 -17.17 -0.40
C SER A 311 18.53 -16.36 -0.72
N ASP A 312 18.41 -15.20 -1.37
CA ASP A 312 19.55 -14.35 -1.69
C ASP A 312 20.15 -13.71 -0.44
N ILE A 313 19.32 -13.31 0.54
CA ILE A 313 19.78 -12.80 1.86
C ILE A 313 20.63 -13.85 2.57
N LEU A 314 20.20 -15.13 2.51
CA LEU A 314 20.93 -16.25 3.13
C LEU A 314 22.23 -16.54 2.40
N HIS A 315 22.21 -16.70 1.08
CA HIS A 315 23.35 -17.14 0.29
C HIS A 315 24.43 -16.06 0.15
N LEU A 316 24.05 -14.77 0.19
CA LEU A 316 25.01 -13.65 0.18
C LEU A 316 25.57 -13.32 1.56
N GLY A 317 25.11 -13.99 2.62
CA GLY A 317 25.69 -13.82 3.95
C GLY A 317 25.30 -12.52 4.65
N PHE A 318 24.14 -11.94 4.34
CA PHE A 318 23.64 -10.69 4.96
C PHE A 318 23.58 -10.81 6.48
N TRP A 319 23.11 -11.95 6.98
CA TRP A 319 23.07 -12.19 8.42
C TRP A 319 24.48 -12.25 9.03
N GLN A 320 25.43 -12.92 8.38
CA GLN A 320 26.80 -13.02 8.85
C GLN A 320 27.40 -11.62 9.01
N ARG A 321 27.17 -10.77 8.02
CA ARG A 321 27.66 -9.38 8.06
C ARG A 321 26.94 -8.55 9.14
N ALA A 322 25.62 -8.64 9.23
CA ALA A 322 24.85 -7.98 10.29
C ALA A 322 25.28 -8.44 11.69
N PHE A 323 25.55 -9.74 11.86
CA PHE A 323 26.04 -10.29 13.12
C PHE A 323 27.41 -9.72 13.52
N GLU A 324 28.34 -9.56 12.56
CA GLU A 324 29.62 -8.91 12.81
C GLU A 324 29.45 -7.47 13.25
N ILE A 325 28.61 -6.70 12.55
CA ILE A 325 28.29 -5.30 12.89
C ILE A 325 27.72 -5.22 14.31
N LEU A 326 26.72 -6.04 14.65
CA LEU A 326 26.11 -6.10 15.98
C LEU A 326 27.12 -6.46 17.07
N ARG A 327 28.02 -7.38 16.79
CA ARG A 327 29.08 -7.81 17.74
C ARG A 327 30.12 -6.74 17.95
N GLU A 328 30.59 -6.10 16.87
CA GLU A 328 31.59 -5.00 16.92
C GLU A 328 31.04 -3.79 17.69
N ALA A 329 29.76 -3.50 17.53
CA ALA A 329 29.07 -2.44 18.27
C ALA A 329 28.72 -2.85 19.71
N GLN A 330 29.03 -4.07 20.14
CA GLN A 330 28.64 -4.61 21.46
C GLN A 330 27.12 -4.63 21.71
N ALA A 331 26.33 -4.63 20.63
CA ALA A 331 24.86 -4.68 20.67
C ALA A 331 24.34 -6.08 21.03
N ILE A 332 25.17 -7.10 20.88
CA ILE A 332 24.86 -8.51 21.23
C ILE A 332 25.98 -9.11 22.11
N ARG A 333 25.58 -10.04 22.95
CA ARG A 333 26.51 -10.77 23.81
C ARG A 333 26.20 -12.28 23.79
N LEU A 334 27.22 -13.08 24.03
CA LEU A 334 27.06 -14.51 24.26
C LEU A 334 26.70 -14.72 25.73
N GLU A 335 25.59 -15.35 26.00
CA GLU A 335 25.17 -15.70 27.37
C GLU A 335 25.97 -16.88 27.89
N ASP A 336 26.64 -16.69 29.01
CA ASP A 336 27.46 -17.71 29.69
C ASP A 336 26.77 -18.31 30.96
N GLU A 337 25.72 -17.66 31.45
CA GLU A 337 24.92 -18.07 32.60
C GLU A 337 23.39 -17.95 32.32
N GLY A 338 22.58 -18.59 33.17
CA GLY A 338 21.13 -18.47 33.13
C GLY A 338 20.42 -19.34 32.08
N LYS A 339 19.18 -18.97 31.73
CA LYS A 339 18.30 -19.77 30.85
C LYS A 339 18.72 -19.75 29.37
N ASN A 340 19.47 -18.75 28.96
CA ASN A 340 19.87 -18.52 27.57
C ASN A 340 21.34 -18.90 27.31
N VAL A 341 21.94 -19.72 28.18
CA VAL A 341 23.35 -20.15 28.04
C VAL A 341 23.65 -20.66 26.65
N GLY A 342 24.75 -20.15 26.07
CA GLY A 342 25.21 -20.48 24.71
C GLY A 342 24.46 -19.79 23.59
N CYS A 343 23.47 -18.95 23.89
CA CYS A 343 22.77 -18.14 22.91
C CYS A 343 23.45 -16.77 22.75
N TRP A 344 23.38 -16.19 21.54
CA TRP A 344 23.67 -14.78 21.33
C TRP A 344 22.38 -13.99 21.51
N VAL A 345 22.42 -13.04 22.43
CA VAL A 345 21.27 -12.22 22.81
C VAL A 345 21.56 -10.74 22.60
N MET A 346 20.52 -10.00 22.24
CA MET A 346 20.49 -8.54 22.23
C MET A 346 19.72 -8.08 23.45
N SER A 347 20.33 -7.23 24.30
CA SER A 347 19.61 -6.65 25.44
C SER A 347 18.77 -5.47 25.00
N LEU A 348 17.52 -5.46 25.44
CA LEU A 348 16.55 -4.40 25.20
C LEU A 348 16.15 -3.67 26.50
N GLU A 349 16.89 -3.91 27.59
CA GLU A 349 16.59 -3.31 28.92
C GLU A 349 16.60 -1.77 28.94
N GLU A 350 17.46 -1.17 28.15
CA GLU A 350 17.58 0.30 28.06
C GLU A 350 16.52 0.93 27.16
N SER A 351 15.76 0.12 26.42
CA SER A 351 14.70 0.61 25.55
C SER A 351 13.42 0.88 26.33
N PRO A 352 12.86 2.10 26.28
CA PRO A 352 11.59 2.42 26.96
C PRO A 352 10.41 1.53 26.51
N GLU A 353 10.46 0.99 25.30
CA GLU A 353 9.39 0.14 24.75
C GLU A 353 9.39 -1.28 25.37
N PHE A 354 10.49 -1.70 25.98
CA PHE A 354 10.67 -3.04 26.54
C PHE A 354 10.89 -3.04 28.07
N ALA A 355 10.94 -1.83 28.69
CA ALA A 355 11.25 -1.64 30.10
C ALA A 355 10.30 -2.39 31.08
N ASP A 356 9.07 -2.64 30.68
CA ASP A 356 8.07 -3.33 31.49
C ASP A 356 8.05 -4.87 31.29
N MET A 357 8.98 -5.41 30.49
CA MET A 357 9.06 -6.85 30.23
C MET A 357 9.89 -7.56 31.32
N ASP A 358 9.40 -8.70 31.79
CA ASP A 358 10.13 -9.57 32.74
C ASP A 358 11.46 -10.11 32.16
N ASP A 359 11.56 -10.18 30.84
CA ASP A 359 12.73 -10.66 30.10
C ASP A 359 12.86 -9.89 28.78
N PRO A 360 13.56 -8.75 28.80
CA PRO A 360 13.73 -7.91 27.62
C PRO A 360 14.77 -8.44 26.62
N ASP A 361 15.52 -9.51 26.99
CA ASP A 361 16.57 -10.05 26.13
C ASP A 361 16.00 -10.81 24.93
N LYS A 362 16.52 -10.50 23.73
CA LYS A 362 16.13 -11.16 22.49
C LYS A 362 17.20 -12.11 21.99
N ILE A 363 16.88 -13.40 21.90
CA ILE A 363 17.76 -14.40 21.28
C ILE A 363 17.77 -14.16 19.76
N LEU A 364 18.97 -13.91 19.20
CA LEU A 364 19.21 -13.81 17.78
C LEU A 364 19.82 -15.09 17.20
N VAL A 365 20.73 -15.75 17.97
CA VAL A 365 21.28 -17.06 17.61
C VAL A 365 21.13 -18.01 18.79
N ARG A 366 20.57 -19.17 18.53
CA ARG A 366 20.39 -20.22 19.56
C ARG A 366 21.72 -20.91 19.87
N SER A 367 21.79 -21.61 20.99
CA SER A 367 22.99 -22.35 21.43
C SER A 367 23.48 -23.42 20.45
N ASN A 368 22.61 -23.91 19.57
CA ASN A 368 22.96 -24.85 18.50
C ASN A 368 23.45 -24.16 17.21
N GLY A 369 23.61 -22.83 17.22
CA GLY A 369 24.05 -22.03 16.07
C GLY A 369 22.92 -21.61 15.11
N THR A 370 21.66 -21.99 15.38
CA THR A 370 20.53 -21.62 14.52
C THR A 370 20.17 -20.14 14.67
N VAL A 371 20.14 -19.41 13.58
CA VAL A 371 19.69 -18.00 13.50
C VAL A 371 18.17 -17.96 13.62
N THR A 372 17.66 -17.01 14.40
CA THR A 372 16.23 -16.77 14.49
C THR A 372 15.73 -15.91 13.32
N TYR A 373 14.43 -15.92 13.04
CA TYR A 373 13.83 -15.05 12.03
C TYR A 373 14.18 -13.56 12.26
N THR A 374 14.16 -13.12 13.52
CA THR A 374 14.51 -11.74 13.90
C THR A 374 15.91 -11.33 13.42
N GLY A 375 16.88 -12.27 13.43
CA GLY A 375 18.23 -11.99 12.93
C GLY A 375 18.24 -11.67 11.44
N LYS A 376 17.51 -12.42 10.63
CA LYS A 376 17.36 -12.17 9.18
C LYS A 376 16.67 -10.84 8.91
N ASP A 377 15.59 -10.54 9.65
CA ASP A 377 14.85 -9.27 9.53
C ASP A 377 15.73 -8.06 9.86
N ILE A 378 16.59 -8.16 10.87
CA ILE A 378 17.57 -7.10 11.21
C ILE A 378 18.53 -6.88 10.05
N ALA A 379 19.11 -7.94 9.48
CA ALA A 379 20.05 -7.83 8.38
C ALA A 379 19.44 -7.15 7.16
N TYR A 380 18.22 -7.54 6.81
CA TYR A 380 17.49 -6.94 5.70
C TYR A 380 17.11 -5.49 5.98
N GLN A 381 16.71 -5.16 7.20
CA GLN A 381 16.40 -3.77 7.59
C GLN A 381 17.66 -2.87 7.52
N LEU A 382 18.82 -3.39 7.93
CA LEU A 382 20.09 -2.66 7.80
C LEU A 382 20.43 -2.39 6.33
N TRP A 383 20.20 -3.37 5.45
CA TRP A 383 20.38 -3.17 4.01
C TRP A 383 19.41 -2.12 3.45
N LYS A 384 18.12 -2.17 3.78
CA LYS A 384 17.12 -1.16 3.36
C LYS A 384 17.53 0.25 3.76
N LEU A 385 18.15 0.42 4.93
CA LEU A 385 18.62 1.70 5.45
C LEU A 385 20.05 2.09 4.99
N GLY A 386 20.70 1.29 4.14
CA GLY A 386 22.09 1.55 3.71
C GLY A 386 23.14 1.35 4.81
N LEU A 387 22.80 0.64 5.89
CA LEU A 387 23.66 0.43 7.06
C LEU A 387 24.40 -0.92 7.02
N LEU A 388 24.08 -1.79 6.07
CA LEU A 388 24.78 -3.06 5.88
C LEU A 388 25.99 -2.85 4.97
N VAL A 389 27.16 -2.60 5.57
CA VAL A 389 28.40 -2.27 4.84
C VAL A 389 29.48 -3.28 5.14
N ASP A 390 30.32 -3.57 4.15
CA ASP A 390 31.48 -4.45 4.27
C ASP A 390 32.65 -3.76 5.00
N PRO A 391 33.67 -4.51 5.47
CA PRO A 391 34.81 -3.94 6.18
C PRO A 391 35.60 -2.91 5.40
N ASP A 392 35.55 -2.92 4.07
CA ASP A 392 36.16 -1.93 3.20
C ASP A 392 35.32 -0.66 2.98
N GLY A 393 34.14 -0.61 3.58
CA GLY A 393 33.19 0.50 3.48
C GLY A 393 32.28 0.43 2.26
N SER A 394 32.41 -0.61 1.42
CA SER A 394 31.45 -0.84 0.35
C SER A 394 30.12 -1.36 0.89
N ARG A 395 29.05 -1.13 0.16
CA ARG A 395 27.73 -1.67 0.50
C ARG A 395 27.72 -3.18 0.30
N HIS A 396 27.21 -3.91 1.29
CA HIS A 396 26.90 -5.32 1.16
C HIS A 396 25.58 -5.46 0.43
N ASP A 397 25.58 -5.90 -0.83
CA ASP A 397 24.44 -5.75 -1.74
C ASP A 397 24.13 -7.03 -2.53
N PHE A 398 22.92 -7.05 -3.11
CA PHE A 398 22.45 -8.07 -4.04
C PHE A 398 22.99 -7.83 -5.47
N GLY A 399 22.91 -8.85 -6.31
CA GLY A 399 22.75 -8.69 -7.74
C GLY A 399 21.27 -8.46 -8.08
N TYR A 400 20.98 -7.94 -9.28
CA TYR A 400 19.63 -7.62 -9.70
C TYR A 400 19.37 -8.07 -11.13
N ARG A 401 18.25 -8.73 -11.36
CA ARG A 401 17.83 -9.11 -12.71
C ARG A 401 16.36 -8.75 -12.96
N THR A 402 15.99 -8.54 -14.22
CA THR A 402 14.61 -8.29 -14.61
C THR A 402 13.75 -9.54 -14.35
N PHE A 403 12.70 -9.38 -13.58
CA PHE A 403 11.69 -10.40 -13.34
C PHE A 403 10.55 -10.31 -14.37
N ALA A 404 10.03 -9.09 -14.59
CA ALA A 404 8.98 -8.81 -15.56
C ALA A 404 9.03 -7.33 -15.99
N SER A 405 8.38 -7.01 -17.10
CA SER A 405 8.10 -5.64 -17.52
C SER A 405 6.61 -5.37 -17.40
N TRP A 406 6.24 -4.28 -16.74
CA TRP A 406 4.84 -3.89 -16.59
C TRP A 406 4.16 -3.53 -17.91
N GLU A 407 4.91 -3.12 -18.94
CA GLU A 407 4.41 -2.91 -20.30
C GLU A 407 3.93 -4.22 -20.96
N GLN A 408 4.54 -5.35 -20.59
CA GLN A 408 4.17 -6.67 -21.11
C GLN A 408 3.00 -7.30 -20.35
N ALA A 409 2.69 -6.80 -19.16
CA ALA A 409 1.64 -7.35 -18.29
C ALA A 409 0.20 -7.05 -18.74
N GLY A 410 0.01 -6.35 -19.88
CA GLY A 410 -1.33 -6.02 -20.37
C GLY A 410 -2.08 -5.04 -19.48
N SER A 411 -1.41 -4.35 -18.57
CA SER A 411 -1.99 -3.25 -17.83
C SER A 411 -2.34 -2.13 -18.80
N ALA A 412 -3.62 -1.79 -18.88
CA ALA A 412 -4.07 -0.57 -19.51
C ALA A 412 -3.26 0.58 -18.90
N GLU A 413 -2.46 1.23 -19.72
CA GLU A 413 -1.52 2.31 -19.42
C GLU A 413 -0.85 2.19 -18.04
N PRO A 414 0.47 1.96 -17.98
CA PRO A 414 1.17 1.97 -16.69
C PRO A 414 0.80 3.28 -16.02
N VAL A 415 0.36 3.23 -14.77
CA VAL A 415 0.22 4.43 -13.96
C VAL A 415 1.62 5.02 -13.90
N THR A 416 1.90 5.96 -14.80
CA THR A 416 3.19 6.61 -14.95
C THR A 416 3.43 7.49 -13.72
N TYR A 417 4.05 6.89 -12.73
CA TYR A 417 4.74 7.67 -11.72
C TYR A 417 6.14 7.96 -12.24
N GLY A 418 6.35 9.16 -12.78
CA GLY A 418 7.65 9.56 -13.32
C GLY A 418 8.00 8.85 -14.64
N SER A 419 8.64 9.57 -15.53
CA SER A 419 9.07 9.15 -16.86
C SER A 419 9.81 7.81 -16.87
N GLY A 420 9.23 6.78 -17.47
CA GLY A 420 9.95 5.58 -17.89
C GLY A 420 9.15 4.28 -17.72
N SER A 421 9.39 3.33 -18.63
CA SER A 421 8.94 1.96 -18.49
C SER A 421 9.53 1.37 -17.22
N ARG A 422 8.70 0.94 -16.26
CA ARG A 422 9.17 0.29 -15.05
C ARG A 422 9.39 -1.17 -15.30
N VAL A 423 10.60 -1.59 -15.05
CA VAL A 423 10.99 -3.00 -14.97
C VAL A 423 10.78 -3.43 -13.53
N LEU A 424 10.07 -4.55 -13.32
CA LEU A 424 10.07 -5.23 -12.04
C LEU A 424 11.37 -6.02 -11.94
N ALA A 425 12.22 -5.63 -10.99
CA ALA A 425 13.46 -6.32 -10.69
C ALA A 425 13.26 -7.41 -9.62
N ARG A 426 14.13 -8.42 -9.61
CA ARG A 426 14.31 -9.32 -8.48
C ARG A 426 15.76 -9.36 -8.05
N THR A 427 16.01 -9.68 -6.80
CA THR A 427 17.36 -9.96 -6.29
C THR A 427 17.93 -11.26 -6.88
N THR A 428 19.26 -11.38 -6.86
CA THR A 428 20.00 -12.58 -7.24
C THR A 428 21.33 -12.65 -6.50
N CYS A 429 21.83 -13.85 -6.29
CA CYS A 429 23.16 -14.09 -5.72
C CYS A 429 24.32 -13.70 -6.67
N ASP A 430 24.07 -13.49 -7.97
CA ASP A 430 25.11 -12.96 -8.87
C ASP A 430 25.21 -11.44 -8.75
N THR A 431 26.07 -10.97 -7.87
CA THR A 431 26.29 -9.54 -7.60
C THR A 431 26.89 -8.77 -8.78
N LYS A 432 27.21 -9.44 -9.89
CA LYS A 432 27.64 -8.79 -11.14
C LYS A 432 26.47 -8.44 -12.05
N GLU A 433 25.33 -9.08 -11.85
CA GLU A 433 24.12 -8.72 -12.55
C GLU A 433 23.57 -7.40 -12.00
N SER A 434 23.14 -6.51 -12.89
CA SER A 434 22.52 -5.23 -12.54
C SER A 434 21.42 -4.88 -13.54
N VAL A 435 20.37 -4.24 -13.03
CA VAL A 435 19.34 -3.63 -13.88
C VAL A 435 19.80 -2.21 -14.21
N PRO A 436 20.03 -1.87 -15.50
CA PRO A 436 20.59 -0.58 -15.86
C PRO A 436 19.73 0.60 -15.37
N GLY A 437 20.35 1.56 -14.69
CA GLY A 437 19.70 2.78 -14.20
C GLY A 437 18.94 2.63 -12.90
N GLU A 438 18.93 1.45 -12.28
CA GLU A 438 18.25 1.20 -11.00
C GLU A 438 19.26 1.02 -9.87
N ALA A 439 19.00 1.68 -8.74
CA ALA A 439 19.73 1.51 -7.48
C ALA A 439 18.69 1.28 -6.36
N PHE A 440 18.71 0.09 -5.79
CA PHE A 440 17.73 -0.31 -4.77
C PHE A 440 18.30 -0.14 -3.35
N GLY A 441 17.42 -0.03 -2.35
CA GLY A 441 17.80 0.17 -0.96
C GLY A 441 18.23 1.62 -0.66
N ASP A 442 19.04 1.85 0.38
CA ASP A 442 19.52 3.16 0.85
C ASP A 442 18.38 4.16 1.16
N GLY A 443 17.27 3.65 1.70
CA GLY A 443 16.16 4.49 2.11
C GLY A 443 16.47 5.27 3.38
N ARG A 444 16.15 6.57 3.41
CA ARG A 444 16.17 7.36 4.65
C ARG A 444 15.03 6.95 5.58
N SER A 445 13.90 6.54 5.01
CA SER A 445 12.73 6.05 5.75
C SER A 445 12.29 4.71 5.17
N VAL A 446 11.85 3.81 6.02
CA VAL A 446 11.33 2.49 5.63
C VAL A 446 9.99 2.25 6.31
N TYR A 447 8.96 1.99 5.51
CA TYR A 447 7.64 1.59 5.98
C TYR A 447 7.44 0.10 5.70
N ASN A 448 7.29 -0.69 6.76
CA ASN A 448 6.96 -2.10 6.68
C ASN A 448 5.45 -2.26 6.92
N VAL A 449 4.70 -2.59 5.87
CA VAL A 449 3.24 -2.80 5.94
C VAL A 449 2.98 -4.25 6.30
N ILE A 450 2.78 -4.52 7.57
CA ILE A 450 2.70 -5.87 8.14
C ILE A 450 1.57 -5.95 9.16
N ASP A 451 0.91 -7.11 9.25
CA ASP A 451 -0.16 -7.41 10.22
C ASP A 451 0.27 -7.08 11.67
N VAL A 452 -0.67 -6.57 12.46
CA VAL A 452 -0.46 -6.16 13.87
C VAL A 452 0.15 -7.25 14.75
N ARG A 453 -0.08 -8.52 14.43
CA ARG A 453 0.52 -9.66 15.15
C ARG A 453 2.04 -9.73 15.05
N GLN A 454 2.64 -9.03 14.10
CA GLN A 454 4.09 -8.90 13.94
C GLN A 454 4.66 -7.64 14.64
N ALA A 455 3.87 -6.95 15.46
CA ALA A 455 4.32 -5.71 16.12
C ALA A 455 5.57 -5.91 16.99
N TYR A 456 5.64 -7.04 17.74
CA TYR A 456 6.79 -7.32 18.58
C TYR A 456 8.09 -7.53 17.77
N PRO A 457 8.16 -8.41 16.75
CA PRO A 457 9.34 -8.51 15.89
C PRO A 457 9.76 -7.18 15.27
N GLN A 458 8.82 -6.38 14.79
CA GLN A 458 9.11 -5.07 14.18
C GLN A 458 9.75 -4.09 15.18
N LYS A 459 9.29 -4.08 16.43
CA LYS A 459 9.90 -3.28 17.50
C LYS A 459 11.34 -3.73 17.78
N VAL A 460 11.60 -5.04 17.80
CA VAL A 460 12.96 -5.57 18.02
C VAL A 460 13.90 -5.17 16.88
N VAL A 461 13.43 -5.25 15.62
CA VAL A 461 14.21 -4.82 14.45
C VAL A 461 14.55 -3.33 14.52
N LYS A 462 13.57 -2.49 14.85
CA LYS A 462 13.75 -1.05 15.05
C LYS A 462 14.79 -0.75 16.14
N GLU A 463 14.69 -1.45 17.28
CA GLU A 463 15.60 -1.25 18.38
C GLU A 463 17.02 -1.72 18.07
N ALA A 464 17.20 -2.77 17.27
CA ALA A 464 18.52 -3.18 16.80
C ALA A 464 19.23 -2.05 16.05
N VAL A 465 18.51 -1.30 15.21
CA VAL A 465 19.05 -0.13 14.50
C VAL A 465 19.43 0.98 15.50
N ARG A 466 18.65 1.19 16.53
CA ARG A 466 18.90 2.19 17.58
C ARG A 466 20.15 1.87 18.41
N VAL A 467 20.27 0.63 18.87
CA VAL A 467 21.41 0.15 19.67
C VAL A 467 22.72 0.21 18.88
N LEU A 468 22.66 0.09 17.55
CA LEU A 468 23.81 0.32 16.66
C LEU A 468 24.24 1.79 16.55
N GLY A 469 23.55 2.72 17.21
CA GLY A 469 23.90 4.15 17.24
C GLY A 469 23.24 4.96 16.12
N TYR A 470 22.17 4.45 15.51
CA TYR A 470 21.41 5.12 14.44
C TYR A 470 19.99 5.48 14.89
N PRO A 471 19.79 6.37 15.88
CA PRO A 471 18.46 6.67 16.42
C PRO A 471 17.51 7.29 15.40
N GLU A 472 17.99 8.16 14.51
CA GLU A 472 17.18 8.76 13.45
C GLU A 472 16.68 7.68 12.44
N ALA A 473 17.55 6.78 12.02
CA ALA A 473 17.18 5.68 11.13
C ALA A 473 16.19 4.72 11.81
N ALA A 474 16.38 4.46 13.11
CA ALA A 474 15.43 3.69 13.89
C ALA A 474 14.05 4.36 13.96
N ASP A 475 13.98 5.68 14.18
CA ASP A 475 12.72 6.42 14.22
C ASP A 475 12.03 6.43 12.85
N ASN A 476 12.80 6.45 11.78
CA ASN A 476 12.33 6.36 10.40
C ASN A 476 12.04 4.91 9.93
N SER A 477 12.25 3.91 10.80
CA SER A 477 11.83 2.52 10.58
C SER A 477 10.41 2.34 11.14
N VAL A 478 9.41 2.39 10.27
CA VAL A 478 8.00 2.51 10.63
C VAL A 478 7.26 1.21 10.36
N HIS A 479 6.65 0.65 11.40
CA HIS A 479 5.69 -0.43 11.25
C HIS A 479 4.30 0.14 10.92
N PHE A 480 3.87 0.04 9.67
CA PHE A 480 2.51 0.31 9.28
C PHE A 480 1.65 -0.92 9.55
N SER A 481 1.17 -1.04 10.78
CA SER A 481 0.37 -2.18 11.22
C SER A 481 -1.08 -2.06 10.76
N TYR A 482 -1.74 -3.19 10.51
CA TYR A 482 -3.17 -3.26 10.18
C TYR A 482 -3.79 -4.52 10.78
N GLU A 483 -5.12 -4.48 11.01
CA GLU A 483 -5.95 -5.61 11.44
C GLU A 483 -6.44 -6.42 10.25
N MET A 484 -6.81 -7.69 10.50
CA MET A 484 -7.22 -8.64 9.46
C MET A 484 -8.49 -8.24 8.72
N VAL A 485 -8.71 -8.91 7.58
CA VAL A 485 -9.97 -8.93 6.84
C VAL A 485 -10.73 -10.20 7.18
N ALA A 486 -12.02 -10.03 7.41
CA ALA A 486 -13.01 -11.10 7.60
C ALA A 486 -14.17 -10.92 6.61
N LEU A 487 -15.03 -11.89 6.49
CA LEU A 487 -16.25 -11.81 5.67
C LEU A 487 -17.49 -11.74 6.56
N THR A 488 -18.52 -11.01 6.14
CA THR A 488 -19.85 -11.16 6.76
C THR A 488 -20.45 -12.52 6.40
N PRO A 489 -21.38 -13.06 7.20
CA PRO A 489 -22.13 -14.25 6.82
C PRO A 489 -22.87 -14.11 5.48
N ALA A 490 -23.31 -12.89 5.13
CA ALA A 490 -23.93 -12.60 3.83
C ALA A 490 -22.91 -12.75 2.70
N ALA A 491 -21.71 -12.20 2.86
CA ALA A 491 -20.63 -12.33 1.88
C ALA A 491 -20.22 -13.80 1.66
N VAL A 492 -20.15 -14.59 2.74
CA VAL A 492 -19.85 -16.03 2.62
C VAL A 492 -20.92 -16.74 1.77
N ARG A 493 -22.21 -16.50 2.05
CA ARG A 493 -23.31 -17.09 1.25
C ARG A 493 -23.27 -16.68 -0.21
N GLU A 494 -22.91 -15.44 -0.49
CA GLU A 494 -22.82 -14.92 -1.86
C GLU A 494 -21.67 -15.61 -2.63
N ILE A 495 -20.54 -15.82 -1.97
CA ILE A 495 -19.43 -16.58 -2.56
C ILE A 495 -19.87 -18.03 -2.82
N GLU A 496 -20.40 -18.73 -1.80
CA GLU A 496 -20.89 -20.10 -1.97
C GLU A 496 -21.92 -20.23 -3.10
N ARG A 497 -22.82 -19.24 -3.22
CA ARG A 497 -23.83 -19.21 -4.28
C ARG A 497 -23.25 -19.07 -5.69
N ARG A 498 -22.21 -18.23 -5.85
CA ARG A 498 -21.63 -17.95 -7.19
C ARG A 498 -20.58 -18.98 -7.60
N THR A 499 -19.84 -19.52 -6.65
CA THR A 499 -18.77 -20.49 -6.92
C THR A 499 -19.25 -21.93 -6.86
N GLU A 500 -20.46 -22.19 -6.36
CA GLU A 500 -21.01 -23.52 -6.07
C GLU A 500 -20.13 -24.33 -5.06
N VAL A 501 -19.23 -23.65 -4.34
CA VAL A 501 -18.35 -24.26 -3.33
C VAL A 501 -18.94 -24.00 -1.94
N SER A 502 -19.10 -25.05 -1.12
CA SER A 502 -19.52 -24.89 0.27
C SER A 502 -18.33 -24.92 1.23
N PHE A 503 -18.25 -23.93 2.12
CA PHE A 503 -17.24 -23.90 3.20
C PHE A 503 -17.59 -24.82 4.38
N GLY A 504 -18.79 -25.43 4.38
CA GLY A 504 -19.20 -26.37 5.43
C GLY A 504 -19.29 -25.74 6.84
N LEU A 505 -19.62 -24.45 6.92
CA LEU A 505 -19.71 -23.72 8.19
C LEU A 505 -20.99 -24.08 8.96
N ASP A 506 -20.88 -24.26 10.27
CA ASP A 506 -22.03 -24.51 11.14
C ASP A 506 -22.85 -23.25 11.42
N GLU A 507 -24.07 -23.45 11.93
CA GLU A 507 -25.00 -22.35 12.24
C GLU A 507 -24.43 -21.39 13.30
N GLU A 508 -23.61 -21.88 14.24
CA GLU A 508 -22.99 -21.06 15.27
C GLU A 508 -21.98 -20.07 14.62
N THR A 509 -21.14 -20.56 13.72
CA THR A 509 -20.21 -19.71 12.97
C THR A 509 -20.93 -18.71 12.08
N MET A 510 -22.00 -19.14 11.39
CA MET A 510 -22.81 -18.28 10.54
C MET A 510 -23.70 -17.28 11.32
N SER A 511 -23.78 -17.37 12.63
CA SER A 511 -24.45 -16.40 13.51
C SER A 511 -23.55 -15.26 14.00
N LYS A 512 -22.24 -15.36 13.78
CA LYS A 512 -21.27 -14.33 14.19
C LYS A 512 -21.40 -13.07 13.34
N THR A 513 -20.92 -11.95 13.88
CA THR A 513 -20.89 -10.67 13.16
C THR A 513 -19.98 -10.73 11.93
N TYR A 514 -18.90 -11.51 12.02
CA TYR A 514 -17.98 -11.77 10.92
C TYR A 514 -17.33 -13.15 11.08
N ILE A 515 -16.81 -13.67 9.98
CA ILE A 515 -16.17 -14.98 9.88
C ILE A 515 -14.73 -14.78 9.45
N GLU A 516 -13.80 -15.25 10.29
CA GLU A 516 -12.37 -15.18 9.97
C GLU A 516 -12.02 -16.22 8.90
N MET A 517 -11.36 -15.79 7.85
CA MET A 517 -10.86 -16.65 6.79
C MET A 517 -9.52 -17.27 7.19
N SER A 518 -9.37 -18.57 7.06
CA SER A 518 -8.15 -19.29 7.38
C SER A 518 -7.85 -20.39 6.37
N GLY A 519 -6.87 -20.16 5.52
CA GLY A 519 -6.42 -21.18 4.57
C GLY A 519 -5.89 -22.47 5.21
N ARG A 520 -5.47 -22.41 6.49
CA ARG A 520 -5.05 -23.61 7.26
C ARG A 520 -6.24 -24.48 7.66
N LYS A 521 -7.42 -23.90 7.80
CA LYS A 521 -8.66 -24.60 8.18
C LYS A 521 -9.51 -25.00 6.98
N GLY A 522 -9.03 -24.77 5.76
CA GLY A 522 -9.80 -25.00 4.54
C GLY A 522 -10.92 -23.97 4.32
N ILE A 523 -10.96 -22.89 5.11
CA ILE A 523 -11.93 -21.81 5.01
C ILE A 523 -11.18 -20.59 4.44
N GLY A 524 -10.72 -20.71 3.19
CA GLY A 524 -9.99 -19.62 2.56
C GLY A 524 -10.64 -19.26 1.24
N VAL A 525 -10.82 -17.97 0.99
CA VAL A 525 -11.25 -17.46 -0.31
C VAL A 525 -10.03 -16.93 -1.04
N LYS A 526 -9.77 -17.49 -2.22
CA LYS A 526 -8.69 -17.05 -3.09
C LYS A 526 -8.97 -15.63 -3.56
N ALA A 527 -7.92 -14.83 -3.70
CA ALA A 527 -8.06 -13.42 -4.06
C ALA A 527 -8.66 -13.24 -5.46
N ASP A 528 -8.25 -14.07 -6.43
CA ASP A 528 -8.78 -13.99 -7.79
C ASP A 528 -10.24 -14.42 -7.86
N GLU A 529 -10.60 -15.54 -7.22
CA GLU A 529 -11.99 -15.98 -7.11
C GLU A 529 -12.88 -14.92 -6.44
N PHE A 530 -12.37 -14.27 -5.38
CA PHE A 530 -13.07 -13.18 -4.73
C PHE A 530 -13.27 -11.98 -5.67
N LEU A 531 -12.25 -11.60 -6.43
CA LEU A 531 -12.33 -10.51 -7.40
C LEU A 531 -13.29 -10.82 -8.55
N ASP A 532 -13.34 -12.08 -8.98
CA ASP A 532 -14.29 -12.53 -10.01
C ASP A 532 -15.73 -12.43 -9.48
N VAL A 533 -16.00 -12.97 -8.30
CA VAL A 533 -17.32 -12.86 -7.62
C VAL A 533 -17.75 -11.40 -7.46
N LEU A 534 -16.81 -10.52 -7.07
CA LEU A 534 -17.10 -9.10 -6.91
C LEU A 534 -17.38 -8.42 -8.26
N THR A 535 -16.67 -8.81 -9.31
CA THR A 535 -16.88 -8.29 -10.67
C THR A 535 -18.22 -8.72 -11.23
N ASP A 536 -18.59 -9.99 -11.08
CA ASP A 536 -19.90 -10.51 -11.49
C ASP A 536 -21.05 -9.83 -10.73
N ALA A 537 -20.87 -9.60 -9.42
CA ALA A 537 -21.86 -8.87 -8.62
C ALA A 537 -22.00 -7.39 -9.06
N ALA A 538 -20.88 -6.75 -9.46
CA ALA A 538 -20.91 -5.41 -10.02
C ALA A 538 -21.61 -5.37 -11.39
N GLU A 539 -21.42 -6.38 -12.23
CA GLU A 539 -22.14 -6.52 -13.51
C GLU A 539 -23.64 -6.62 -13.29
N ASP A 540 -24.08 -7.50 -12.37
CA ASP A 540 -25.50 -7.64 -12.01
C ASP A 540 -26.09 -6.29 -11.53
N ALA A 541 -25.37 -5.55 -10.69
CA ALA A 541 -25.80 -4.25 -10.19
C ALA A 541 -25.94 -3.20 -11.32
N ILE A 542 -25.05 -3.22 -12.32
CA ILE A 542 -25.17 -2.37 -13.52
C ILE A 542 -26.43 -2.74 -14.31
N VAL A 543 -26.65 -4.03 -14.58
CA VAL A 543 -27.80 -4.51 -15.36
C VAL A 543 -29.11 -4.17 -14.68
N GLU A 544 -29.20 -4.36 -13.36
CA GLU A 544 -30.40 -3.99 -12.57
C GLU A 544 -30.71 -2.49 -12.67
N ARG A 545 -29.69 -1.65 -12.53
CA ARG A 545 -29.82 -0.18 -12.61
C ARG A 545 -30.27 0.30 -14.00
N LEU A 546 -29.89 -0.40 -15.07
CA LEU A 546 -30.31 -0.10 -16.44
C LEU A 546 -31.75 -0.52 -16.74
N GLY A 547 -32.44 -1.20 -15.81
CA GLY A 547 -33.83 -1.60 -15.94
C GLY A 547 -34.10 -2.53 -17.14
N GLY A 548 -33.12 -3.36 -17.53
CA GLY A 548 -33.21 -4.30 -18.66
C GLY A 548 -33.08 -3.66 -20.05
N SER A 549 -32.73 -2.38 -20.14
CA SER A 549 -32.35 -1.74 -21.41
C SER A 549 -30.99 -2.24 -21.81
N GLY A 550 -30.85 -3.14 -22.69
CA GLY A 550 -29.66 -3.84 -23.20
C GLY A 550 -28.32 -3.49 -22.56
N ALA A 551 -27.48 -4.49 -22.28
CA ALA A 551 -26.17 -4.31 -21.67
C ALA A 551 -25.29 -3.40 -22.55
N PRO A 552 -24.50 -2.46 -21.97
CA PRO A 552 -23.50 -1.68 -22.70
C PRO A 552 -22.50 -2.59 -23.40
N ALA A 553 -21.92 -2.14 -24.49
CA ALA A 553 -20.90 -2.92 -25.22
C ALA A 553 -19.66 -3.24 -24.38
N ASP A 554 -19.36 -2.41 -23.37
CA ASP A 554 -18.20 -2.53 -22.46
C ASP A 554 -18.64 -2.75 -21.00
N ILE A 555 -19.61 -3.64 -20.78
CA ILE A 555 -20.10 -3.90 -19.41
C ILE A 555 -19.02 -4.56 -18.54
N ALA A 556 -18.22 -5.46 -19.10
CA ALA A 556 -17.18 -6.19 -18.36
C ALA A 556 -16.08 -5.22 -17.83
N GLY A 557 -15.60 -4.31 -18.68
CA GLY A 557 -14.61 -3.32 -18.25
C GLY A 557 -15.17 -2.37 -17.18
N ARG A 558 -16.44 -1.97 -17.29
CA ARG A 558 -17.12 -1.16 -16.28
C ARG A 558 -17.30 -1.92 -14.96
N ALA A 559 -17.73 -3.17 -15.01
CA ALA A 559 -17.90 -4.02 -13.84
C ALA A 559 -16.56 -4.22 -13.11
N GLN A 560 -15.49 -4.49 -13.85
CA GLN A 560 -14.16 -4.60 -13.29
C GLN A 560 -13.71 -3.29 -12.61
N ALA A 561 -13.89 -2.12 -13.26
CA ALA A 561 -13.54 -0.84 -12.67
C ALA A 561 -14.33 -0.54 -11.39
N ILE A 562 -15.63 -0.90 -11.36
CA ILE A 562 -16.48 -0.73 -10.18
C ILE A 562 -16.06 -1.68 -9.07
N ALA A 563 -15.79 -2.96 -9.38
CA ALA A 563 -15.32 -3.95 -8.40
C ALA A 563 -13.99 -3.54 -7.75
N VAL A 564 -13.00 -3.10 -8.55
CA VAL A 564 -11.73 -2.57 -8.04
C VAL A 564 -11.96 -1.35 -7.17
N GLY A 565 -12.81 -0.41 -7.61
CA GLY A 565 -13.14 0.80 -6.85
C GLY A 565 -13.80 0.47 -5.51
N ALA A 566 -14.76 -0.44 -5.51
CA ALA A 566 -15.47 -0.90 -4.31
C ALA A 566 -14.49 -1.53 -3.29
N LEU A 567 -13.65 -2.45 -3.76
CA LEU A 567 -12.67 -3.13 -2.91
C LEU A 567 -11.64 -2.16 -2.33
N ARG A 568 -10.97 -1.38 -3.19
CA ARG A 568 -9.91 -0.46 -2.75
C ARG A 568 -10.44 0.57 -1.78
N TYR A 569 -11.63 1.13 -2.05
CA TYR A 569 -12.23 2.11 -1.16
C TYR A 569 -12.62 1.49 0.20
N LEU A 570 -13.25 0.32 0.21
CA LEU A 570 -13.61 -0.35 1.45
C LEU A 570 -12.39 -0.67 2.32
N MET A 571 -11.27 -1.11 1.70
CA MET A 571 -10.01 -1.34 2.40
C MET A 571 -9.40 -0.05 2.98
N ALA A 572 -9.54 1.08 2.26
CA ALA A 572 -8.99 2.38 2.66
C ALA A 572 -9.82 3.11 3.72
N ARG A 573 -11.16 3.08 3.62
CA ARG A 573 -12.04 3.84 4.51
C ARG A 573 -12.07 3.33 5.95
N GLN A 574 -11.82 2.02 6.14
CA GLN A 574 -11.79 1.41 7.46
C GLN A 574 -10.46 1.69 8.14
N SER A 575 -10.51 2.23 9.37
CA SER A 575 -9.29 2.41 10.17
C SER A 575 -8.46 1.13 10.21
N ARG A 576 -7.14 1.27 10.03
CA ARG A 576 -6.21 0.14 10.02
C ARG A 576 -6.22 -0.68 11.33
N ASN A 577 -6.60 -0.06 12.44
CA ASN A 577 -6.66 -0.67 13.77
C ASN A 577 -7.97 -1.43 14.05
N ARG A 578 -8.82 -1.64 13.04
CA ARG A 578 -10.08 -2.39 13.16
C ARG A 578 -10.13 -3.54 12.17
N VAL A 579 -10.69 -4.66 12.61
CA VAL A 579 -11.05 -5.77 11.73
C VAL A 579 -12.02 -5.26 10.67
N LEU A 580 -11.75 -5.56 9.41
CA LEU A 580 -12.61 -5.22 8.30
C LEU A 580 -13.48 -6.45 7.98
N ALA A 581 -14.80 -6.31 8.16
CA ALA A 581 -15.77 -7.32 7.72
C ALA A 581 -16.29 -6.92 6.33
N PHE A 582 -15.91 -7.67 5.29
CA PHE A 582 -16.34 -7.39 3.92
C PHE A 582 -17.77 -7.87 3.67
N ASP A 583 -18.56 -7.01 2.99
CA ASP A 583 -19.91 -7.30 2.54
C ASP A 583 -20.09 -6.80 1.09
N PHE A 584 -20.66 -7.64 0.20
CA PHE A 584 -20.84 -7.30 -1.22
C PHE A 584 -21.86 -6.19 -1.44
N ASP A 585 -23.00 -6.27 -0.77
CA ASP A 585 -24.09 -5.29 -0.93
C ASP A 585 -23.64 -3.92 -0.43
N GLU A 586 -22.93 -3.88 0.70
CA GLU A 586 -22.35 -2.64 1.22
C GLU A 586 -21.29 -2.08 0.26
N ALA A 587 -20.36 -2.91 -0.21
CA ALA A 587 -19.24 -2.47 -1.06
C ALA A 587 -19.68 -1.94 -2.43
N LEU A 588 -20.68 -2.56 -3.04
CA LEU A 588 -21.20 -2.25 -4.38
C LEU A 588 -22.35 -1.22 -4.37
N SER A 589 -22.77 -0.72 -3.22
CA SER A 589 -23.81 0.31 -3.14
C SER A 589 -23.38 1.58 -3.89
N PHE A 590 -24.28 2.14 -4.70
CA PHE A 590 -24.10 3.43 -5.35
C PHE A 590 -24.51 4.64 -4.47
N GLU A 591 -24.85 4.37 -3.23
CA GLU A 591 -25.25 5.36 -2.23
C GLU A 591 -24.42 5.19 -0.96
N GLY A 592 -24.21 6.29 -0.23
CA GLY A 592 -23.48 6.26 1.03
C GLY A 592 -21.97 6.32 0.84
N ASP A 593 -21.23 5.76 1.80
CA ASP A 593 -19.76 5.84 1.89
C ASP A 593 -19.12 4.65 1.18
N THR A 594 -19.12 4.66 -0.17
CA THR A 594 -18.71 3.54 -1.02
C THR A 594 -17.87 3.97 -2.22
N GLY A 595 -17.04 3.04 -2.74
CA GLY A 595 -16.26 3.27 -3.96
C GLY A 595 -17.10 3.66 -5.17
N PRO A 596 -18.17 2.90 -5.50
CA PRO A 596 -19.07 3.22 -6.62
C PRO A 596 -19.74 4.60 -6.50
N TYR A 597 -20.08 5.06 -5.28
CA TYR A 597 -20.59 6.41 -5.06
C TYR A 597 -19.56 7.49 -5.46
N LEU A 598 -18.29 7.28 -5.12
CA LEU A 598 -17.20 8.20 -5.47
C LEU A 598 -16.92 8.21 -6.98
N GLN A 599 -16.88 7.04 -7.60
CA GLN A 599 -16.74 6.90 -9.04
C GLN A 599 -17.90 7.60 -9.78
N TYR A 600 -19.12 7.38 -9.32
CA TYR A 600 -20.31 8.05 -9.86
C TYR A 600 -20.21 9.58 -9.74
N SER A 601 -19.69 10.09 -8.62
CA SER A 601 -19.51 11.54 -8.42
C SER A 601 -18.55 12.13 -9.45
N ALA A 602 -17.43 11.45 -9.72
CA ALA A 602 -16.45 11.87 -10.74
C ALA A 602 -17.03 11.79 -12.15
N VAL A 603 -17.70 10.69 -12.51
CA VAL A 603 -18.38 10.52 -13.81
C VAL A 603 -19.45 11.58 -14.03
N ARG A 604 -20.25 11.87 -13.00
CA ARG A 604 -21.31 12.90 -13.06
C ARG A 604 -20.72 14.29 -13.31
N ALA A 605 -19.63 14.65 -12.64
CA ALA A 605 -18.92 15.89 -12.86
C ALA A 605 -18.38 16.00 -14.30
N GLY A 606 -17.79 14.92 -14.82
CA GLY A 606 -17.34 14.86 -16.22
C GLY A 606 -18.46 15.06 -17.24
N LYS A 607 -19.64 14.47 -17.00
CA LYS A 607 -20.84 14.60 -17.88
C LYS A 607 -21.42 16.01 -17.95
N ILE A 608 -21.12 16.89 -16.98
CA ILE A 608 -21.51 18.31 -17.07
C ILE A 608 -20.85 18.94 -18.30
N PHE A 609 -19.55 18.73 -18.49
CA PHE A 609 -18.78 19.31 -19.57
C PHE A 609 -19.16 18.72 -20.94
N ALA A 610 -19.43 17.42 -21.00
CA ALA A 610 -19.94 16.79 -22.22
C ALA A 610 -21.28 17.41 -22.67
N LYS A 611 -22.22 17.60 -21.73
CA LYS A 611 -23.50 18.27 -22.02
C LYS A 611 -23.37 19.75 -22.36
N LEU A 612 -22.40 20.47 -21.78
CA LEU A 612 -22.11 21.85 -22.14
C LEU A 612 -21.57 21.93 -23.56
N ALA A 613 -20.63 21.05 -23.94
CA ALA A 613 -20.10 20.98 -25.28
C ALA A 613 -21.21 20.71 -26.32
N GLU A 614 -22.08 19.75 -26.05
CA GLU A 614 -23.21 19.39 -26.91
C GLU A 614 -24.22 20.53 -27.07
N ARG A 615 -24.61 21.21 -25.98
CA ARG A 615 -25.72 22.16 -25.98
C ARG A 615 -25.32 23.60 -26.25
N ARG A 616 -24.09 23.99 -25.87
CA ARG A 616 -23.61 25.39 -25.93
C ARG A 616 -22.29 25.58 -26.66
N GLY A 617 -21.60 24.51 -27.08
CA GLY A 617 -20.27 24.55 -27.64
C GLY A 617 -19.19 24.98 -26.63
N GLU A 618 -19.50 24.93 -25.34
CA GLU A 618 -18.59 25.30 -24.26
C GLU A 618 -18.02 24.02 -23.60
N GLY A 619 -16.73 24.00 -23.28
CA GLY A 619 -16.07 22.89 -22.61
C GLY A 619 -15.60 23.24 -21.19
N ARG A 620 -14.47 22.64 -20.80
CA ARG A 620 -13.70 23.11 -19.66
C ARG A 620 -13.17 24.52 -19.93
N LEU A 621 -12.84 25.27 -18.87
CA LEU A 621 -12.31 26.61 -19.05
C LEU A 621 -10.98 26.58 -19.80
N ALA A 622 -10.81 27.54 -20.72
CA ALA A 622 -9.53 27.89 -21.30
C ALA A 622 -8.79 28.89 -20.39
N ASP A 623 -7.48 29.05 -20.61
CA ASP A 623 -6.64 29.90 -19.74
C ASP A 623 -7.09 31.35 -19.68
N ASP A 624 -7.54 31.92 -20.83
CA ASP A 624 -8.08 33.25 -20.92
C ASP A 624 -9.43 33.43 -20.18
N GLU A 625 -10.21 32.38 -20.08
CA GLU A 625 -11.45 32.37 -19.29
C GLU A 625 -11.15 32.30 -17.77
N ILE A 626 -10.01 31.69 -17.37
CA ILE A 626 -9.56 31.65 -15.97
C ILE A 626 -9.13 33.07 -15.54
N GLU A 627 -8.39 33.78 -16.36
CA GLU A 627 -8.02 35.18 -16.10
C GLU A 627 -9.25 36.09 -15.97
N ALA A 628 -10.31 35.78 -16.71
CA ALA A 628 -11.56 36.54 -16.67
C ALA A 628 -12.46 36.26 -15.44
N LEU A 629 -12.06 35.36 -14.52
CA LEU A 629 -12.78 35.13 -13.25
C LEU A 629 -12.60 36.30 -12.26
N GLY A 630 -11.62 37.18 -12.47
CA GLY A 630 -11.38 38.32 -11.60
C GLY A 630 -12.60 39.23 -11.44
N GLY A 631 -13.15 39.27 -10.23
CA GLY A 631 -14.34 40.09 -9.89
C GLY A 631 -15.68 39.34 -9.83
N ALA A 632 -15.74 38.05 -10.15
CA ALA A 632 -16.93 37.25 -9.91
C ALA A 632 -17.15 37.05 -8.39
N GLU A 633 -18.37 37.22 -7.93
CA GLU A 633 -18.71 36.97 -6.50
C GLU A 633 -18.83 35.47 -6.25
N ILE A 634 -17.91 34.95 -5.42
CA ILE A 634 -17.90 33.55 -4.97
C ILE A 634 -18.63 33.45 -3.63
N GLY A 635 -19.83 32.86 -3.61
CA GLY A 635 -20.59 32.61 -2.39
C GLY A 635 -19.89 31.60 -1.46
N ASP A 636 -20.27 31.61 -0.19
CA ASP A 636 -19.61 30.78 0.85
C ASP A 636 -19.75 29.28 0.56
N ASP A 637 -20.82 28.85 -0.06
CA ASP A 637 -21.10 27.46 -0.44
C ASP A 637 -20.14 26.95 -1.54
N LEU A 638 -19.95 27.72 -2.61
CA LEU A 638 -18.96 27.39 -3.65
C LEU A 638 -17.53 27.52 -3.11
N TRP A 639 -17.30 28.51 -2.25
CA TRP A 639 -16.01 28.71 -1.60
C TRP A 639 -15.60 27.51 -0.72
N GLU A 640 -16.56 26.92 0.00
CA GLU A 640 -16.30 25.71 0.77
C GLU A 640 -15.79 24.56 -0.11
N LEU A 641 -16.39 24.34 -1.28
CA LEU A 641 -15.92 23.32 -2.21
C LEU A 641 -14.50 23.60 -2.71
N ILE A 642 -14.20 24.87 -3.03
CA ILE A 642 -12.87 25.30 -3.48
C ILE A 642 -11.83 25.02 -2.38
N LEU A 643 -12.13 25.38 -1.14
CA LEU A 643 -11.23 25.14 0.00
C LEU A 643 -11.00 23.66 0.28
N GLN A 644 -12.05 22.84 0.19
CA GLN A 644 -11.91 21.38 0.37
C GLN A 644 -11.04 20.77 -0.76
N CYS A 645 -11.19 21.21 -2.01
CA CYS A 645 -10.28 20.82 -3.09
C CYS A 645 -8.83 21.24 -2.80
N ALA A 646 -8.61 22.41 -2.20
CA ALA A 646 -7.28 22.93 -1.91
C ALA A 646 -6.54 22.20 -0.77
N ARG A 647 -7.23 21.37 0.03
CA ARG A 647 -6.69 20.69 1.21
C ARG A 647 -6.01 19.36 0.92
N ARG A 648 -6.02 18.87 -0.31
CA ARG A 648 -5.47 17.55 -0.68
C ARG A 648 -4.11 17.28 -0.03
N ARG A 649 -3.14 18.18 -0.21
CA ARG A 649 -1.78 18.00 0.30
C ARG A 649 -1.73 17.91 1.83
N GLU A 650 -2.53 18.73 2.52
CA GLU A 650 -2.67 18.72 3.98
C GLU A 650 -3.20 17.36 4.45
N VAL A 651 -4.29 16.87 3.83
CA VAL A 651 -4.93 15.60 4.19
C VAL A 651 -4.01 14.41 3.90
N VAL A 652 -3.28 14.43 2.80
CA VAL A 652 -2.28 13.39 2.49
C VAL A 652 -1.17 13.38 3.53
N ALA A 653 -0.63 14.54 3.90
CA ALA A 653 0.39 14.64 4.95
C ALA A 653 -0.14 14.14 6.30
N GLN A 654 -1.37 14.51 6.68
CA GLN A 654 -2.01 14.01 7.90
C GLN A 654 -2.20 12.49 7.87
N SER A 655 -2.59 11.92 6.73
CA SER A 655 -2.77 10.48 6.56
C SER A 655 -1.46 9.72 6.76
N ILE A 656 -0.35 10.25 6.27
CA ILE A 656 0.98 9.65 6.43
C ILE A 656 1.47 9.81 7.88
N ASN A 657 1.41 11.01 8.44
CA ASN A 657 1.91 11.30 9.79
C ASN A 657 1.16 10.49 10.87
N ASN A 658 -0.14 10.27 10.69
CA ASN A 658 -0.96 9.45 11.58
C ASN A 658 -0.96 7.96 11.21
N LEU A 659 -0.31 7.57 10.11
CA LEU A 659 -0.38 6.23 9.53
C LEU A 659 -1.83 5.76 9.31
N GLU A 660 -2.73 6.68 8.90
CA GLU A 660 -4.17 6.43 8.84
C GLU A 660 -4.77 6.86 7.49
N VAL A 661 -4.82 5.92 6.55
CA VAL A 661 -5.31 6.14 5.19
C VAL A 661 -6.81 6.51 5.16
N SER A 662 -7.55 6.11 6.19
CA SER A 662 -8.98 6.42 6.28
C SER A 662 -9.29 7.92 6.34
N LEU A 663 -8.33 8.75 6.76
CA LEU A 663 -8.46 10.22 6.71
C LEU A 663 -8.56 10.72 5.26
N LEU A 664 -7.78 10.16 4.35
CA LEU A 664 -7.88 10.46 2.92
C LEU A 664 -9.22 9.99 2.35
N ALA A 665 -9.61 8.76 2.64
CA ALA A 665 -10.89 8.20 2.18
C ALA A 665 -12.09 9.04 2.65
N GLN A 666 -12.09 9.45 3.92
CA GLN A 666 -13.12 10.32 4.49
C GLN A 666 -13.18 11.68 3.76
N HIS A 667 -12.02 12.31 3.53
CA HIS A 667 -11.96 13.59 2.81
C HIS A 667 -12.55 13.49 1.40
N VAL A 668 -12.24 12.41 0.67
CA VAL A 668 -12.80 12.19 -0.67
C VAL A 668 -14.32 12.02 -0.63
N HIS A 669 -14.83 11.32 0.37
CA HIS A 669 -16.27 11.14 0.56
C HIS A 669 -16.98 12.46 0.89
N GLU A 670 -16.44 13.26 1.82
CA GLU A 670 -16.97 14.58 2.18
C GLU A 670 -16.98 15.52 0.97
N LEU A 671 -15.90 15.50 0.17
CA LEU A 671 -15.80 16.30 -1.06
C LEU A 671 -16.89 15.89 -2.08
N ALA A 672 -17.13 14.59 -2.25
CA ALA A 672 -18.18 14.08 -3.13
C ALA A 672 -19.59 14.47 -2.63
N GLN A 673 -19.85 14.38 -1.33
CA GLN A 673 -21.12 14.82 -0.73
C GLN A 673 -21.37 16.31 -0.95
N LEU A 674 -20.36 17.14 -0.74
CA LEU A 674 -20.44 18.58 -0.95
C LEU A 674 -20.75 18.91 -2.42
N PHE A 675 -20.07 18.24 -3.37
CA PHE A 675 -20.38 18.38 -4.79
C PHE A 675 -21.82 18.03 -5.11
N HIS A 676 -22.36 16.93 -4.60
CA HIS A 676 -23.75 16.55 -4.87
C HIS A 676 -24.77 17.56 -4.33
N SER A 677 -24.50 18.16 -3.18
CA SER A 677 -25.37 19.22 -2.63
C SER A 677 -25.37 20.46 -3.52
N LEU A 678 -24.19 20.85 -4.01
CA LEU A 678 -23.99 22.05 -4.84
C LEU A 678 -24.44 21.85 -6.29
N TYR A 679 -24.34 20.63 -6.83
CA TYR A 679 -24.75 20.30 -8.19
C TYR A 679 -26.20 20.69 -8.49
N HIS A 680 -27.10 20.52 -7.52
CA HIS A 680 -28.52 20.88 -7.64
C HIS A 680 -28.75 22.38 -7.39
N ALA A 681 -28.02 22.98 -6.48
CA ALA A 681 -28.14 24.40 -6.15
C ALA A 681 -27.52 25.33 -7.24
N HIS A 682 -26.47 24.85 -7.91
CA HIS A 682 -25.72 25.63 -8.92
C HIS A 682 -25.71 24.91 -10.28
N PRO A 683 -26.83 24.73 -10.97
CA PRO A 683 -26.87 24.09 -12.28
C PRO A 683 -26.04 24.90 -13.31
N VAL A 684 -25.17 24.20 -14.05
CA VAL A 684 -24.24 24.85 -15.01
C VAL A 684 -24.88 24.98 -16.40
N VAL A 685 -25.44 23.87 -16.92
CA VAL A 685 -25.92 23.79 -18.31
C VAL A 685 -27.10 24.76 -18.59
N PRO A 686 -28.12 24.90 -17.72
CA PRO A 686 -29.23 25.83 -17.96
C PRO A 686 -28.95 27.28 -17.55
N GLU A 687 -27.81 27.59 -16.91
CA GLU A 687 -27.50 28.96 -16.48
C GLU A 687 -27.35 29.91 -17.68
N GLU A 688 -28.14 30.97 -17.71
CA GLU A 688 -28.17 31.98 -18.77
C GLU A 688 -27.12 33.09 -18.54
N ASP A 689 -26.86 33.43 -17.27
CA ASP A 689 -25.84 34.41 -16.90
C ASP A 689 -24.44 33.87 -17.22
N VAL A 690 -23.75 34.57 -18.13
CA VAL A 690 -22.43 34.12 -18.65
C VAL A 690 -21.38 34.08 -17.54
N ASP A 691 -21.37 35.07 -16.64
CA ASP A 691 -20.37 35.16 -15.59
C ASP A 691 -20.61 34.14 -14.49
N LYS A 692 -21.86 33.93 -14.09
CA LYS A 692 -22.24 32.85 -13.15
C LYS A 692 -21.94 31.48 -13.75
N ARG A 693 -22.23 31.27 -15.03
CA ARG A 693 -21.96 30.00 -15.71
C ARG A 693 -20.45 29.74 -15.78
N ARG A 694 -19.65 30.78 -16.09
CA ARG A 694 -18.18 30.70 -16.12
C ARG A 694 -17.64 30.33 -14.74
N LEU A 695 -18.08 31.00 -13.69
CA LEU A 695 -17.68 30.68 -12.31
C LEU A 695 -18.02 29.22 -11.93
N ARG A 696 -19.25 28.77 -12.20
CA ARG A 696 -19.66 27.39 -11.90
C ARG A 696 -18.87 26.37 -12.70
N ARG A 697 -18.56 26.66 -13.97
CA ARG A 697 -17.65 25.84 -14.79
C ARG A 697 -16.27 25.76 -14.15
N ALA A 698 -15.72 26.85 -13.66
CA ALA A 698 -14.44 26.92 -12.99
C ALA A 698 -14.40 26.00 -11.74
N VAL A 699 -15.37 26.17 -10.86
CA VAL A 699 -15.44 25.39 -9.62
C VAL A 699 -15.61 23.89 -9.89
N PHE A 700 -16.47 23.50 -10.83
CA PHE A 700 -16.67 22.09 -11.16
C PHE A 700 -15.54 21.51 -12.03
N THR A 701 -14.77 22.33 -12.75
CA THR A 701 -13.51 21.90 -13.37
C THR A 701 -12.49 21.54 -12.30
N LEU A 702 -12.33 22.41 -11.29
CA LEU A 702 -11.44 22.14 -10.14
C LEU A 702 -11.85 20.85 -9.44
N PHE A 703 -13.12 20.70 -9.07
CA PHE A 703 -13.63 19.48 -8.42
C PHE A 703 -13.35 18.22 -9.25
N ASN A 704 -13.66 18.25 -10.56
CA ASN A 704 -13.48 17.08 -11.42
C ASN A 704 -12.00 16.70 -11.56
N SER A 705 -11.11 17.68 -11.64
CA SER A 705 -9.66 17.44 -11.69
C SER A 705 -9.15 16.86 -10.36
N GLU A 706 -9.62 17.42 -9.25
CA GLU A 706 -9.25 16.97 -7.91
C GLU A 706 -9.73 15.56 -7.63
N MET A 707 -10.99 15.22 -7.97
CA MET A 707 -11.52 13.87 -7.84
C MET A 707 -10.75 12.84 -8.64
N LYS A 708 -10.25 13.18 -9.83
CA LYS A 708 -9.39 12.30 -10.61
C LYS A 708 -8.07 12.02 -9.91
N ILE A 709 -7.42 13.06 -9.37
CA ILE A 709 -6.18 12.90 -8.61
C ILE A 709 -6.42 12.03 -7.37
N LEU A 710 -7.45 12.33 -6.61
CA LEU A 710 -7.77 11.61 -5.37
C LEU A 710 -8.12 10.14 -5.63
N LEU A 711 -8.94 9.84 -6.65
CA LEU A 711 -9.36 8.48 -6.95
C LEU A 711 -8.26 7.70 -7.69
N GLU A 712 -7.81 8.18 -8.86
CA GLU A 712 -6.92 7.41 -9.72
C GLU A 712 -5.46 7.41 -9.22
N GLN A 713 -4.95 8.59 -8.80
CA GLN A 713 -3.54 8.70 -8.45
C GLN A 713 -3.26 8.33 -6.99
N LEU A 714 -4.12 8.70 -6.03
CA LEU A 714 -3.90 8.46 -4.61
C LEU A 714 -4.54 7.16 -4.12
N LEU A 715 -5.84 6.96 -4.32
CA LEU A 715 -6.53 5.74 -3.90
C LEU A 715 -6.38 4.58 -4.88
N GLY A 716 -5.91 4.82 -6.11
CA GLY A 716 -5.79 3.81 -7.16
C GLY A 716 -7.13 3.25 -7.62
N ILE A 717 -8.19 4.05 -7.52
CA ILE A 717 -9.56 3.69 -7.91
C ILE A 717 -9.80 4.15 -9.35
N PRO A 718 -10.00 3.24 -10.31
CA PRO A 718 -10.25 3.59 -11.70
C PRO A 718 -11.61 4.29 -11.84
N ILE A 719 -11.70 5.28 -12.72
CA ILE A 719 -12.94 5.98 -13.01
C ILE A 719 -13.48 5.48 -14.35
N PRO A 720 -14.60 4.75 -14.41
CA PRO A 720 -15.19 4.30 -15.67
C PRO A 720 -15.72 5.50 -16.48
N GLU A 721 -15.78 5.35 -17.81
CA GLU A 721 -16.31 6.41 -18.68
C GLU A 721 -17.78 6.71 -18.41
N GLU A 722 -18.53 5.68 -18.02
CA GLU A 722 -19.97 5.78 -17.69
C GLU A 722 -20.33 4.87 -16.53
N MET A 723 -21.36 5.30 -15.80
CA MET A 723 -21.99 4.52 -14.72
C MET A 723 -23.51 4.59 -14.82
#